data_5db8f1626f845884c87282a8ca82cdab
#
_entry.id   5db8f1626f845884c87282a8ca82cdab
#
_cell.length_a   1.000
_cell.length_b   1.000
_cell.length_c   1.000
_cell.angle_alpha   90.00
_cell.angle_beta   90.00
_cell.angle_gamma   90.00
#
_symmetry.space_group_name_H-M   'P 1'
#
loop_
_entity.id
_entity.type
_entity.pdbx_description
1 polymer ?
#
loop_
_entity_poly.entity_id
_entity_poly.type
_entity_poly.pdbx_seq_one_letter_code
_entity_poly.pdbx_strand_id
1 'polypeptide(L)'
;MIQSERSYSRRMAGRIASLAVVLAVVAPLATLPVVAQPAASSGAAAVKASYEKLEVRIPMRDGVHLFTSIYIPRDSSREYAMLMTRTPYGVAPYGPDEYRASLGPNPRYQERGLIFVYQDVRGRYYSEGDYTEMTPHLDVKRGPKDVDESTDSYDTVAWLVANVPRNNGNVGIVGGSYPGFYTTASCIDAHPAVKACSPQAPMTDIYMGDDVFHHGAFMLAQNFSFYQRFGRFPRTEPGPDARYDFQMGTRDAYKFYLDIGPIGPASRRFMAPGTAPLWELVMQHPNYDEFWQERDIRPHLKDVKPAMLVVGGFYDTEDLMGPFGTFGALQKLSPANDSRLIMGPWAHGGWNRGDGTVLGNLRWTSKTGPFYQDSVEFPFFMHHLYGAPAPDLPKALVFRTGADRWDRLNEWPRTDLQQRSLYLLADGKLGFTQPAAATGDDAFDSYTSDPARPVPVVDRIESQGAPRDFITADQRFASRRPDVLVYVTEPLTEEVTISGPVRPVLHVATTGTDADFIVKLIDVFPDDAPNWPGDSSGFIVGGYQQLVRGDAFRGRFRHSFQEPEAFVPGQPDSLSFDMSDVNHAFKPGHRIMVQVQSSWFPYVDRNPQTFVPNIFEASPEDFQAATMRVYRVPERASRIDVGIVPAGR
;
A
#
# COMPACT_ATOMS: atom_id res chain seq x y z
N MET A 1 46.97 -14.25 42.89
CA MET A 1 47.34 -15.39 43.71
C MET A 1 46.57 -16.59 43.18
N ILE A 2 47.33 -17.46 42.52
CA ILE A 2 47.38 -18.93 42.67
C ILE A 2 46.10 -19.64 42.22
N GLN A 3 46.06 -20.18 41.01
CA GLN A 3 46.41 -21.55 40.53
C GLN A 3 45.70 -22.69 41.28
N SER A 4 44.96 -23.52 40.52
CA SER A 4 45.43 -24.91 40.30
C SER A 4 44.51 -25.66 39.33
N GLU A 5 45.17 -26.20 38.31
CA GLU A 5 44.75 -27.34 37.50
C GLU A 5 44.59 -28.63 38.31
N ARG A 6 43.81 -29.58 37.81
CA ARG A 6 44.22 -30.98 37.70
C ARG A 6 43.28 -31.80 36.84
N SER A 7 43.87 -32.31 35.80
CA SER A 7 43.53 -33.47 34.99
C SER A 7 43.40 -34.77 35.78
N TYR A 8 42.62 -35.74 35.31
CA TYR A 8 42.93 -37.16 35.38
C TYR A 8 42.33 -37.97 34.22
N SER A 9 43.18 -38.86 33.75
CA SER A 9 43.06 -39.71 32.58
C SER A 9 42.69 -41.15 32.90
N ARG A 10 42.21 -41.91 31.89
CA ARG A 10 42.38 -43.35 31.56
C ARG A 10 41.73 -44.44 32.39
N ARG A 11 41.02 -45.35 31.69
CA ARG A 11 41.35 -46.78 31.38
C ARG A 11 40.10 -47.43 30.76
N MET A 12 40.16 -47.94 29.58
CA MET A 12 40.49 -49.23 28.98
C MET A 12 39.92 -50.48 29.65
N ALA A 13 39.15 -51.24 28.85
CA ALA A 13 39.08 -52.71 28.65
C ALA A 13 37.74 -53.04 27.98
N GLY A 14 37.54 -53.59 26.82
CA GLY A 14 38.16 -54.70 26.15
C GLY A 14 37.28 -55.97 26.26
N ARG A 15 36.54 -56.34 25.17
CA ARG A 15 36.22 -57.77 24.90
C ARG A 15 35.83 -57.96 23.41
N ILE A 16 36.40 -59.06 22.94
CA ILE A 16 36.56 -59.61 21.61
C ILE A 16 35.37 -60.50 21.21
N ALA A 17 35.16 -60.58 19.90
CA ALA A 17 34.67 -61.71 19.08
C ALA A 17 33.17 -61.73 18.73
N SER A 18 32.80 -61.70 17.48
CA SER A 18 32.85 -62.91 16.60
C SER A 18 32.60 -62.46 15.14
N LEU A 19 33.44 -62.95 14.24
CA LEU A 19 33.36 -62.90 12.80
C LEU A 19 32.24 -63.80 12.31
N ALA A 20 31.32 -63.26 11.49
CA ALA A 20 30.49 -64.00 10.55
C ALA A 20 30.76 -63.49 9.14
N VAL A 21 31.44 -64.31 8.37
CA VAL A 21 31.70 -64.07 6.95
C VAL A 21 30.44 -64.35 6.15
N VAL A 22 29.84 -63.31 5.53
CA VAL A 22 28.80 -63.48 4.49
C VAL A 22 29.44 -63.10 3.16
N LEU A 23 29.64 -64.10 2.30
CA LEU A 23 30.00 -63.92 0.90
C LEU A 23 28.82 -63.24 0.18
N ALA A 24 28.94 -61.98 -0.16
CA ALA A 24 28.03 -61.31 -1.10
C ALA A 24 28.61 -61.43 -2.51
N VAL A 25 27.86 -62.08 -3.39
CA VAL A 25 28.10 -62.13 -4.83
C VAL A 25 27.89 -60.75 -5.39
N VAL A 26 28.95 -60.11 -5.82
CA VAL A 26 28.90 -58.83 -6.54
C VAL A 26 28.60 -59.10 -8.01
N ALA A 27 27.37 -58.88 -8.44
CA ALA A 27 27.04 -58.76 -9.86
C ALA A 27 27.39 -57.34 -10.33
N PRO A 28 28.02 -57.16 -11.52
CA PRO A 28 28.31 -55.84 -12.01
C PRO A 28 27.01 -55.12 -12.39
N LEU A 29 26.66 -54.07 -11.65
CA LEU A 29 25.65 -53.11 -12.07
C LEU A 29 26.18 -52.34 -13.28
N ALA A 30 25.56 -52.58 -14.47
CA ALA A 30 25.75 -51.77 -15.64
C ALA A 30 25.33 -50.34 -15.31
N THR A 31 26.26 -49.39 -15.30
CA THR A 31 26.00 -47.97 -15.21
C THR A 31 25.32 -47.52 -16.48
N LEU A 32 24.00 -47.32 -16.44
CA LEU A 32 23.29 -46.56 -17.47
C LEU A 32 23.85 -45.13 -17.46
N PRO A 33 24.12 -44.55 -18.62
CA PRO A 33 24.53 -43.14 -18.68
C PRO A 33 23.43 -42.28 -18.07
N VAL A 34 23.74 -41.54 -17.01
CA VAL A 34 22.91 -40.45 -16.52
C VAL A 34 22.88 -39.42 -17.63
N VAL A 35 21.77 -39.36 -18.36
CA VAL A 35 21.51 -38.25 -19.27
C VAL A 35 21.38 -37.02 -18.37
N ALA A 36 22.41 -36.19 -18.35
CA ALA A 36 22.38 -34.91 -17.66
C ALA A 36 21.17 -34.12 -18.22
N GLN A 37 20.17 -33.87 -17.39
CA GLN A 37 19.16 -32.91 -17.73
C GLN A 37 19.86 -31.57 -18.02
N PRO A 38 19.55 -30.92 -19.15
CA PRO A 38 20.14 -29.63 -19.45
C PRO A 38 19.87 -28.69 -18.27
N ALA A 39 20.91 -28.04 -17.77
CA ALA A 39 20.79 -27.02 -16.72
C ALA A 39 19.72 -26.03 -17.16
N ALA A 40 18.74 -25.76 -16.28
CA ALA A 40 17.69 -24.77 -16.55
C ALA A 40 18.36 -23.47 -17.01
N SER A 41 18.06 -23.02 -18.23
CA SER A 41 18.60 -21.77 -18.78
C SER A 41 18.28 -20.62 -17.81
N SER A 42 19.16 -19.63 -17.64
CA SER A 42 18.82 -18.43 -16.85
C SER A 42 17.50 -17.86 -17.37
N GLY A 43 16.66 -17.25 -16.48
CA GLY A 43 15.34 -16.76 -16.88
C GLY A 43 15.37 -15.88 -18.14
N ALA A 44 16.37 -14.97 -18.26
CA ALA A 44 16.57 -14.15 -19.45
C ALA A 44 16.87 -14.97 -20.72
N ALA A 45 17.65 -16.06 -20.61
CA ALA A 45 17.91 -16.94 -21.74
C ALA A 45 16.65 -17.71 -22.18
N ALA A 46 15.80 -18.12 -21.25
CA ALA A 46 14.52 -18.76 -21.55
C ALA A 46 13.56 -17.78 -22.26
N VAL A 47 13.49 -16.54 -21.80
CA VAL A 47 12.73 -15.48 -22.49
C VAL A 47 13.27 -15.25 -23.88
N LYS A 48 14.59 -15.08 -24.06
CA LYS A 48 15.24 -14.87 -25.39
C LYS A 48 14.99 -16.02 -26.35
N ALA A 49 14.92 -17.24 -25.85
CA ALA A 49 14.60 -18.41 -26.67
C ALA A 49 13.15 -18.40 -27.19
N SER A 50 12.21 -17.89 -26.41
CA SER A 50 10.75 -17.93 -26.71
C SER A 50 10.21 -16.63 -27.31
N TYR A 51 10.89 -15.51 -27.11
CA TYR A 51 10.45 -14.18 -27.52
C TYR A 51 11.51 -13.45 -28.36
N GLU A 52 11.03 -12.63 -29.26
CA GLU A 52 11.79 -11.58 -29.93
C GLU A 52 11.54 -10.27 -29.20
N LYS A 53 12.59 -9.49 -28.95
CA LYS A 53 12.48 -8.15 -28.35
C LYS A 53 12.62 -7.08 -29.41
N LEU A 54 11.68 -6.14 -29.41
CA LEU A 54 11.69 -4.94 -30.22
C LEU A 54 11.71 -3.71 -29.30
N GLU A 55 12.63 -2.78 -29.52
CA GLU A 55 12.66 -1.48 -28.86
C GLU A 55 12.34 -0.38 -29.88
N VAL A 56 11.34 0.43 -29.58
CA VAL A 56 10.85 1.47 -30.48
C VAL A 56 10.59 2.77 -29.72
N ARG A 57 10.59 3.87 -30.47
CA ARG A 57 10.14 5.18 -30.02
C ARG A 57 8.82 5.48 -30.71
N ILE A 58 7.72 5.33 -29.98
CA ILE A 58 6.37 5.50 -30.51
C ILE A 58 6.04 7.01 -30.55
N PRO A 59 5.69 7.58 -31.72
CA PRO A 59 5.33 8.99 -31.81
C PRO A 59 3.95 9.24 -31.21
N MET A 60 3.88 10.25 -30.33
CA MET A 60 2.64 10.78 -29.80
C MET A 60 2.10 11.90 -30.71
N ARG A 61 0.83 12.28 -30.55
CA ARG A 61 0.12 13.28 -31.38
C ARG A 61 0.78 14.66 -31.38
N ASP A 62 1.52 15.01 -30.33
CA ASP A 62 2.26 16.26 -30.18
C ASP A 62 3.69 16.23 -30.73
N GLY A 63 4.13 15.08 -31.25
CA GLY A 63 5.45 14.85 -31.81
C GLY A 63 6.51 14.34 -30.83
N VAL A 64 6.17 14.18 -29.54
CA VAL A 64 7.02 13.54 -28.53
C VAL A 64 7.06 12.04 -28.80
N HIS A 65 8.20 11.38 -28.51
CA HIS A 65 8.33 9.94 -28.69
C HIS A 65 8.50 9.22 -27.35
N LEU A 66 7.69 8.16 -27.12
CA LEU A 66 7.78 7.34 -25.93
C LEU A 66 8.51 6.03 -26.18
N PHE A 67 9.53 5.75 -25.36
CA PHE A 67 10.31 4.53 -25.47
C PHE A 67 9.50 3.31 -25.00
N THR A 68 9.48 2.29 -25.84
CA THR A 68 8.67 1.09 -25.62
C THR A 68 9.45 -0.17 -25.95
N SER A 69 9.56 -1.09 -24.99
CA SER A 69 10.08 -2.45 -25.17
C SER A 69 8.93 -3.42 -25.40
N ILE A 70 8.96 -4.16 -26.52
CA ILE A 70 7.92 -5.09 -26.94
C ILE A 70 8.54 -6.48 -27.05
N TYR A 71 7.96 -7.45 -26.36
CA TYR A 71 8.35 -8.86 -26.42
C TYR A 71 7.30 -9.65 -27.18
N ILE A 72 7.65 -10.17 -28.35
CA ILE A 72 6.76 -10.84 -29.29
C ILE A 72 7.08 -12.34 -29.29
N PRO A 73 6.11 -13.26 -29.08
CA PRO A 73 6.36 -14.69 -29.17
C PRO A 73 6.98 -15.09 -30.53
N ARG A 74 8.00 -15.95 -30.53
CA ARG A 74 8.64 -16.43 -31.75
C ARG A 74 7.75 -17.41 -32.53
N ASP A 75 6.80 -18.07 -31.84
CA ASP A 75 5.80 -18.89 -32.48
C ASP A 75 4.92 -18.03 -33.39
N SER A 76 4.95 -18.32 -34.70
CA SER A 76 4.18 -17.60 -35.72
C SER A 76 2.89 -18.30 -36.12
N SER A 77 2.49 -19.36 -35.41
CA SER A 77 1.34 -20.19 -35.79
C SER A 77 -0.02 -19.55 -35.45
N ARG A 78 -0.05 -18.48 -34.67
CA ARG A 78 -1.26 -17.81 -34.20
C ARG A 78 -1.05 -16.32 -33.92
N GLU A 79 -2.16 -15.63 -33.65
CA GLU A 79 -2.17 -14.25 -33.16
C GLU A 79 -2.23 -14.19 -31.64
N TYR A 80 -1.76 -13.09 -31.07
CA TYR A 80 -1.56 -12.89 -29.64
C TYR A 80 -2.18 -11.58 -29.18
N ALA A 81 -2.86 -11.61 -28.04
CA ALA A 81 -3.24 -10.39 -27.36
C ALA A 81 -2.01 -9.69 -26.76
N MET A 82 -2.09 -8.38 -26.60
CA MET A 82 -1.07 -7.57 -25.98
C MET A 82 -1.40 -7.30 -24.52
N LEU A 83 -0.39 -7.34 -23.65
CA LEU A 83 -0.49 -6.93 -22.25
C LEU A 83 0.52 -5.81 -22.00
N MET A 84 0.01 -4.61 -21.71
CA MET A 84 0.80 -3.39 -21.57
C MET A 84 0.94 -2.96 -20.13
N THR A 85 2.15 -2.50 -19.77
CA THR A 85 2.44 -1.79 -18.52
C THR A 85 3.16 -0.49 -18.85
N ARG A 86 2.66 0.64 -18.36
CA ARG A 86 3.30 1.95 -18.43
C ARG A 86 3.86 2.29 -17.06
N THR A 87 5.09 2.84 -17.00
CA THR A 87 5.79 3.00 -15.74
C THR A 87 6.73 4.21 -15.72
N PRO A 88 6.84 4.92 -14.59
CA PRO A 88 7.82 5.99 -14.43
C PRO A 88 9.16 5.46 -13.87
N TYR A 89 9.28 4.14 -13.63
CA TYR A 89 10.42 3.51 -12.95
C TYR A 89 11.44 2.87 -13.89
N GLY A 90 11.25 3.00 -15.21
CA GLY A 90 12.09 2.40 -16.23
C GLY A 90 11.69 0.97 -16.62
N VAL A 91 11.86 0.66 -17.91
CA VAL A 91 11.51 -0.65 -18.48
C VAL A 91 12.71 -1.57 -18.71
N ALA A 92 13.80 -1.30 -18.01
CA ALA A 92 15.02 -2.12 -18.10
C ALA A 92 14.74 -3.65 -18.13
N PRO A 93 15.66 -4.42 -18.77
CA PRO A 93 16.92 -4.00 -19.36
C PRO A 93 16.74 -3.34 -20.72
N TYR A 94 17.53 -2.30 -21.00
CA TYR A 94 17.57 -1.60 -22.27
C TYR A 94 18.61 -2.23 -23.20
N GLY A 95 18.36 -2.17 -24.50
CA GLY A 95 19.18 -2.78 -25.53
C GLY A 95 18.51 -4.01 -26.17
N PRO A 96 18.62 -4.15 -27.51
CA PRO A 96 17.87 -5.17 -28.26
C PRO A 96 18.26 -6.61 -27.87
N ASP A 97 19.46 -6.81 -27.34
CA ASP A 97 19.97 -8.12 -26.92
C ASP A 97 19.78 -8.43 -25.43
N GLU A 98 19.37 -7.45 -24.67
CA GLU A 98 19.16 -7.55 -23.22
C GLU A 98 17.71 -7.93 -22.91
N TYR A 99 17.50 -9.03 -22.20
CA TYR A 99 16.17 -9.60 -21.95
C TYR A 99 15.82 -9.63 -20.46
N ARG A 100 14.54 -9.40 -20.15
CA ARG A 100 13.99 -9.58 -18.79
C ARG A 100 14.07 -11.06 -18.40
N ALA A 101 14.22 -11.34 -17.10
CA ALA A 101 14.24 -12.71 -16.57
C ALA A 101 12.84 -13.37 -16.58
N SER A 102 11.78 -12.57 -16.59
CA SER A 102 10.38 -13.00 -16.68
C SER A 102 9.52 -11.92 -17.34
N LEU A 103 8.39 -12.31 -17.91
CA LEU A 103 7.45 -11.44 -18.59
C LEU A 103 6.05 -11.55 -17.95
N GLY A 104 5.34 -10.42 -17.91
CA GLY A 104 3.98 -10.35 -17.38
C GLY A 104 3.90 -10.41 -15.85
N PRO A 105 2.69 -10.39 -15.29
CA PRO A 105 2.45 -10.41 -13.85
C PRO A 105 2.87 -11.72 -13.17
N ASN A 106 2.70 -12.86 -13.86
CA ASN A 106 3.07 -14.17 -13.37
C ASN A 106 3.41 -15.13 -14.54
N PRO A 107 4.02 -16.32 -14.28
CA PRO A 107 4.46 -17.25 -15.32
C PRO A 107 3.38 -17.71 -16.31
N ARG A 108 2.11 -17.80 -15.88
CA ARG A 108 1.00 -18.27 -16.74
C ARG A 108 0.82 -17.40 -17.98
N TYR A 109 1.04 -16.08 -17.86
CA TYR A 109 0.93 -15.18 -19.01
C TYR A 109 2.03 -15.47 -20.05
N GLN A 110 3.23 -15.76 -19.59
CA GLN A 110 4.35 -16.13 -20.46
C GLN A 110 4.12 -17.51 -21.12
N GLU A 111 3.63 -18.49 -20.35
CA GLU A 111 3.27 -19.83 -20.84
C GLU A 111 2.14 -19.77 -21.88
N ARG A 112 1.13 -18.93 -21.64
CA ARG A 112 0.04 -18.70 -22.59
C ARG A 112 0.56 -18.05 -23.87
N GLY A 113 1.62 -17.29 -23.80
CA GLY A 113 2.21 -16.56 -24.90
C GLY A 113 1.39 -15.32 -25.25
N LEU A 114 1.59 -14.21 -24.55
CA LEU A 114 1.10 -12.89 -24.92
C LEU A 114 2.24 -12.06 -25.52
N ILE A 115 1.89 -11.00 -26.22
CA ILE A 115 2.84 -9.93 -26.54
C ILE A 115 2.90 -9.03 -25.31
N PHE A 116 4.08 -8.83 -24.73
CA PHE A 116 4.25 -7.95 -23.57
C PHE A 116 4.83 -6.61 -24.01
N VAL A 117 4.20 -5.55 -23.54
CA VAL A 117 4.56 -4.17 -23.86
C VAL A 117 4.91 -3.43 -22.59
N TYR A 118 6.12 -2.89 -22.51
CA TYR A 118 6.58 -2.07 -21.39
C TYR A 118 6.99 -0.71 -21.91
N GLN A 119 6.37 0.36 -21.39
CA GLN A 119 6.62 1.72 -21.86
C GLN A 119 7.11 2.60 -20.72
N ASP A 120 8.25 3.30 -20.96
CA ASP A 120 8.63 4.45 -20.16
C ASP A 120 7.62 5.59 -20.41
N VAL A 121 7.04 6.14 -19.34
CA VAL A 121 6.10 7.26 -19.48
C VAL A 121 6.83 8.54 -19.90
N ARG A 122 6.08 9.52 -20.37
CA ARG A 122 6.57 10.83 -20.81
C ARG A 122 7.56 11.43 -19.81
N GLY A 123 8.70 11.95 -20.31
CA GLY A 123 9.73 12.58 -19.50
C GLY A 123 10.53 11.66 -18.59
N ARG A 124 10.35 10.33 -18.70
CA ARG A 124 11.11 9.36 -17.89
C ARG A 124 12.00 8.48 -18.76
N TYR A 125 13.18 8.14 -18.22
CA TYR A 125 14.18 7.27 -18.85
C TYR A 125 14.43 7.60 -20.32
N TYR A 126 14.08 6.72 -21.25
CA TYR A 126 14.35 6.91 -22.69
C TYR A 126 13.18 7.54 -23.45
N SER A 127 12.10 7.90 -22.77
CA SER A 127 11.01 8.71 -23.33
C SER A 127 11.34 10.20 -23.32
N GLU A 128 10.88 10.89 -24.34
CA GLU A 128 10.98 12.34 -24.53
C GLU A 128 9.87 13.09 -23.76
N GLY A 129 9.92 14.42 -23.80
CA GLY A 129 8.97 15.30 -23.13
C GLY A 129 9.27 15.58 -21.68
N ASP A 130 8.38 16.33 -21.02
CA ASP A 130 8.51 16.71 -19.63
C ASP A 130 7.68 15.78 -18.75
N TYR A 131 8.23 15.39 -17.61
CA TYR A 131 7.54 14.59 -16.62
C TYR A 131 6.70 15.47 -15.70
N THR A 132 5.44 15.12 -15.57
CA THR A 132 4.52 15.68 -14.56
C THR A 132 4.08 14.56 -13.62
N GLU A 133 4.17 14.81 -12.31
CA GLU A 133 3.71 13.85 -11.32
C GLU A 133 2.19 13.77 -11.33
N MET A 134 1.65 12.54 -11.46
CA MET A 134 0.22 12.30 -11.59
C MET A 134 -0.45 13.31 -12.52
N THR A 135 -0.02 13.30 -13.77
CA THR A 135 -0.47 14.25 -14.80
C THR A 135 -1.99 14.47 -14.73
N PRO A 136 -2.45 15.71 -14.50
CA PRO A 136 -3.88 16.03 -14.49
C PRO A 136 -4.58 15.57 -15.77
N HIS A 137 -5.76 14.98 -15.64
CA HIS A 137 -6.55 14.57 -16.77
C HIS A 137 -7.25 15.78 -17.42
N LEU A 138 -7.26 15.83 -18.74
CA LEU A 138 -7.92 16.85 -19.50
C LEU A 138 -9.29 16.36 -19.99
N ASP A 139 -10.38 16.82 -19.39
CA ASP A 139 -11.75 16.48 -19.85
C ASP A 139 -12.03 16.99 -21.28
N VAL A 140 -11.35 18.04 -21.72
CA VAL A 140 -11.51 18.63 -23.05
C VAL A 140 -10.17 18.77 -23.75
N LYS A 141 -10.01 18.05 -24.85
CA LYS A 141 -8.81 18.08 -25.71
C LYS A 141 -9.14 18.80 -27.00
N ARG A 142 -8.59 20.00 -27.21
CA ARG A 142 -8.90 20.90 -28.34
C ARG A 142 -7.93 20.77 -29.51
N GLY A 143 -6.76 20.16 -29.24
CA GLY A 143 -5.72 20.02 -30.26
C GLY A 143 -4.67 19.00 -29.91
N PRO A 144 -3.72 18.75 -30.82
CA PRO A 144 -2.69 17.72 -30.61
C PRO A 144 -1.70 18.05 -29.48
N LYS A 145 -1.70 19.28 -28.97
CA LYS A 145 -0.84 19.68 -27.83
C LYS A 145 -1.52 19.46 -26.46
N ASP A 146 -2.83 19.19 -26.45
CA ASP A 146 -3.55 18.87 -25.23
C ASP A 146 -3.33 17.38 -24.94
N VAL A 147 -2.26 17.08 -24.23
CA VAL A 147 -1.81 15.72 -23.94
C VAL A 147 -1.89 15.42 -22.44
N ASP A 148 -2.28 14.21 -22.13
CA ASP A 148 -2.32 13.62 -20.81
C ASP A 148 -2.01 12.10 -20.92
N GLU A 149 -2.09 11.39 -19.80
CA GLU A 149 -1.78 9.94 -19.78
C GLU A 149 -2.77 9.12 -20.62
N SER A 150 -4.03 9.58 -20.76
CA SER A 150 -5.02 8.88 -21.59
C SER A 150 -4.70 9.04 -23.07
N THR A 151 -4.25 10.21 -23.50
CA THR A 151 -3.86 10.46 -24.89
C THR A 151 -2.60 9.73 -25.28
N ASP A 152 -1.58 9.69 -24.39
CA ASP A 152 -0.35 8.95 -24.62
C ASP A 152 -0.62 7.44 -24.72
N SER A 153 -1.51 6.92 -23.88
CA SER A 153 -1.95 5.53 -23.96
C SER A 153 -2.72 5.23 -25.24
N TYR A 154 -3.63 6.13 -25.64
CA TYR A 154 -4.41 5.99 -26.87
C TYR A 154 -3.49 5.90 -28.10
N ASP A 155 -2.57 6.85 -28.24
CA ASP A 155 -1.63 6.91 -29.38
C ASP A 155 -0.70 5.69 -29.39
N THR A 156 -0.24 5.27 -28.20
CA THR A 156 0.58 4.05 -28.06
C THR A 156 -0.19 2.83 -28.53
N VAL A 157 -1.43 2.62 -28.09
CA VAL A 157 -2.23 1.46 -28.46
C VAL A 157 -2.58 1.48 -29.95
N ALA A 158 -2.91 2.63 -30.52
CA ALA A 158 -3.16 2.80 -31.95
C ALA A 158 -1.93 2.37 -32.77
N TRP A 159 -0.73 2.82 -32.37
CA TRP A 159 0.51 2.42 -33.00
C TRP A 159 0.78 0.90 -32.88
N LEU A 160 0.60 0.34 -31.68
CA LEU A 160 0.83 -1.08 -31.42
C LEU A 160 -0.04 -1.98 -32.31
N VAL A 161 -1.33 -1.68 -32.38
CA VAL A 161 -2.27 -2.46 -33.23
C VAL A 161 -1.89 -2.40 -34.71
N ALA A 162 -1.42 -1.26 -35.18
CA ALA A 162 -1.05 -1.06 -36.58
C ALA A 162 0.30 -1.68 -36.96
N ASN A 163 1.27 -1.76 -36.04
CA ASN A 163 2.68 -2.01 -36.37
C ASN A 163 3.25 -3.31 -35.76
N VAL A 164 2.69 -3.84 -34.67
CA VAL A 164 3.22 -5.05 -34.05
C VAL A 164 2.69 -6.27 -34.79
N PRO A 165 3.55 -7.14 -35.34
CA PRO A 165 3.10 -8.31 -36.09
C PRO A 165 2.42 -9.34 -35.15
N ARG A 166 1.50 -10.12 -35.71
CA ARG A 166 0.80 -11.22 -35.02
C ARG A 166 -0.02 -10.77 -33.80
N ASN A 167 -0.39 -9.50 -33.68
CA ASN A 167 -1.35 -9.08 -32.67
C ASN A 167 -2.79 -9.40 -33.12
N ASN A 168 -3.67 -9.78 -32.17
CA ASN A 168 -5.08 -10.07 -32.42
C ASN A 168 -6.00 -8.84 -32.29
N GLY A 169 -5.43 -7.64 -32.15
CA GLY A 169 -6.17 -6.39 -31.98
C GLY A 169 -6.71 -6.15 -30.56
N ASN A 170 -6.46 -7.02 -29.57
CA ASN A 170 -6.91 -6.86 -28.20
C ASN A 170 -5.74 -6.50 -27.26
N VAL A 171 -5.94 -5.49 -26.42
CA VAL A 171 -4.96 -5.00 -25.46
C VAL A 171 -5.54 -5.08 -24.04
N GLY A 172 -4.77 -5.66 -23.12
CA GLY A 172 -4.96 -5.52 -21.68
C GLY A 172 -3.94 -4.54 -21.11
N ILE A 173 -4.30 -3.81 -20.07
CA ILE A 173 -3.38 -2.91 -19.35
C ILE A 173 -3.34 -3.30 -17.89
N VAL A 174 -2.14 -3.40 -17.32
CA VAL A 174 -1.95 -3.82 -15.92
C VAL A 174 -0.81 -3.03 -15.28
N GLY A 175 -1.01 -2.63 -14.02
CA GLY A 175 0.03 -1.98 -13.25
C GLY A 175 -0.35 -1.83 -11.79
N GLY A 176 0.64 -1.84 -10.90
CA GLY A 176 0.45 -1.66 -9.47
C GLY A 176 1.16 -0.41 -8.95
N SER A 177 0.58 0.27 -7.94
CA SER A 177 1.13 1.51 -7.38
C SER A 177 1.08 2.65 -8.42
N TYR A 178 2.14 3.38 -8.63
CA TYR A 178 2.22 4.39 -9.69
C TYR A 178 1.83 3.83 -11.07
N PRO A 179 2.32 2.66 -11.53
CA PRO A 179 1.78 1.99 -12.74
C PRO A 179 0.28 1.67 -12.65
N GLY A 180 -0.30 1.57 -11.45
CA GLY A 180 -1.75 1.48 -11.22
C GLY A 180 -2.48 2.77 -11.59
N PHE A 181 -1.94 3.93 -11.22
CA PHE A 181 -2.42 5.24 -11.69
C PHE A 181 -2.39 5.31 -13.22
N TYR A 182 -1.25 4.97 -13.86
CA TYR A 182 -1.16 4.97 -15.33
C TYR A 182 -2.14 3.99 -15.97
N THR A 183 -2.42 2.86 -15.31
CA THR A 183 -3.44 1.91 -15.78
C THR A 183 -4.83 2.52 -15.71
N THR A 184 -5.18 3.19 -14.60
CA THR A 184 -6.46 3.90 -14.44
C THR A 184 -6.61 4.99 -15.51
N ALA A 185 -5.64 5.87 -15.66
CA ALA A 185 -5.64 6.94 -16.66
C ALA A 185 -5.73 6.42 -18.10
N SER A 186 -5.04 5.33 -18.41
CA SER A 186 -5.08 4.69 -19.73
C SER A 186 -6.45 4.12 -20.12
N CYS A 187 -7.36 3.95 -19.15
CA CYS A 187 -8.70 3.40 -19.39
C CYS A 187 -9.77 4.48 -19.52
N ILE A 188 -9.43 5.74 -19.29
CA ILE A 188 -10.26 6.90 -19.60
C ILE A 188 -10.05 7.25 -21.08
N ASP A 189 -11.13 7.46 -21.83
CA ASP A 189 -11.09 7.72 -23.28
C ASP A 189 -10.26 6.68 -24.06
N ALA A 190 -10.27 5.44 -23.62
CA ALA A 190 -9.38 4.39 -24.09
C ALA A 190 -9.57 4.08 -25.59
N HIS A 191 -8.48 3.72 -26.28
CA HIS A 191 -8.54 3.20 -27.64
C HIS A 191 -9.44 1.92 -27.68
N PRO A 192 -10.29 1.72 -28.73
CA PRO A 192 -11.22 0.58 -28.79
C PRO A 192 -10.58 -0.83 -28.69
N ALA A 193 -9.29 -0.93 -28.96
CA ALA A 193 -8.53 -2.18 -28.77
C ALA A 193 -8.30 -2.52 -27.28
N VAL A 194 -8.36 -1.57 -26.37
CA VAL A 194 -8.25 -1.83 -24.92
C VAL A 194 -9.52 -2.51 -24.44
N LYS A 195 -9.39 -3.76 -24.01
CA LYS A 195 -10.52 -4.59 -23.58
C LYS A 195 -10.64 -4.72 -22.08
N ALA A 196 -9.51 -4.72 -21.38
CA ALA A 196 -9.46 -4.92 -19.94
C ALA A 196 -8.32 -4.16 -19.30
N CYS A 197 -8.55 -3.63 -18.10
CA CYS A 197 -7.56 -2.94 -17.30
C CYS A 197 -7.56 -3.50 -15.87
N SER A 198 -6.38 -3.66 -15.28
CA SER A 198 -6.26 -4.02 -13.87
C SER A 198 -5.37 -3.00 -13.14
N PRO A 199 -5.96 -1.89 -12.67
CA PRO A 199 -5.28 -0.99 -11.74
C PRO A 199 -5.19 -1.68 -10.37
N GLN A 200 -3.96 -1.83 -9.86
CA GLN A 200 -3.65 -2.56 -8.63
C GLN A 200 -3.02 -1.58 -7.64
N ALA A 201 -3.62 -1.39 -6.46
CA ALA A 201 -3.27 -0.32 -5.55
C ALA A 201 -2.97 0.99 -6.32
N PRO A 202 -3.93 1.47 -7.14
CA PRO A 202 -3.70 2.68 -7.92
C PRO A 202 -3.71 3.91 -7.03
N MET A 203 -2.75 4.80 -7.19
CA MET A 203 -2.83 6.14 -6.60
C MET A 203 -4.02 6.90 -7.21
N THR A 204 -4.79 7.61 -6.39
CA THR A 204 -5.94 8.43 -6.83
C THR A 204 -5.86 9.86 -6.33
N ASP A 205 -6.01 10.07 -5.03
CA ASP A 205 -5.91 11.35 -4.35
C ASP A 205 -4.79 11.26 -3.31
N ILE A 206 -3.60 11.66 -3.74
CA ILE A 206 -2.38 11.53 -2.93
C ILE A 206 -2.29 12.53 -1.77
N TYR A 207 -3.29 13.41 -1.62
CA TYR A 207 -3.40 14.29 -0.45
C TYR A 207 -4.35 13.74 0.61
N MET A 208 -5.42 13.04 0.21
CA MET A 208 -6.47 12.65 1.14
C MET A 208 -6.27 11.29 1.81
N GLY A 209 -5.42 10.41 1.26
CA GLY A 209 -5.22 9.09 1.86
C GLY A 209 -4.40 8.08 1.08
N ASP A 210 -3.80 8.51 -0.05
CA ASP A 210 -2.76 7.74 -0.74
C ASP A 210 -1.38 8.36 -0.42
N ASP A 211 -0.31 7.96 -1.01
CA ASP A 211 1.12 8.13 -0.78
C ASP A 211 1.62 9.37 0.00
N VAL A 212 1.11 10.59 -0.24
CA VAL A 212 1.82 11.81 0.19
C VAL A 212 1.26 12.38 1.49
N PHE A 213 -0.07 12.47 1.60
CA PHE A 213 -0.74 12.94 2.81
C PHE A 213 -1.91 12.05 3.17
N HIS A 214 -2.18 11.92 4.46
CA HIS A 214 -3.43 11.39 4.98
C HIS A 214 -4.15 12.51 5.73
N HIS A 215 -5.27 12.99 5.18
CA HIS A 215 -6.08 14.06 5.77
C HIS A 215 -5.22 15.26 6.23
N GLY A 216 -4.27 15.66 5.38
CA GLY A 216 -3.34 16.76 5.62
C GLY A 216 -2.13 16.45 6.50
N ALA A 217 -2.03 15.27 7.08
CA ALA A 217 -0.83 14.80 7.78
C ALA A 217 0.17 14.21 6.77
N PHE A 218 1.42 14.67 6.78
CA PHE A 218 2.42 14.29 5.79
C PHE A 218 3.07 12.95 6.12
N MET A 219 3.15 12.05 5.13
CA MET A 219 3.73 10.71 5.26
C MET A 219 5.25 10.77 5.11
N LEU A 220 5.96 11.13 6.21
CA LEU A 220 7.34 11.59 6.19
C LEU A 220 8.33 10.57 5.64
N ALA A 221 8.47 9.41 6.29
CA ALA A 221 9.59 8.50 6.01
C ALA A 221 9.53 7.94 4.58
N GLN A 222 8.32 7.64 4.11
CA GLN A 222 8.06 7.15 2.77
C GLN A 222 8.44 8.19 1.73
N ASN A 223 7.85 9.39 1.82
CA ASN A 223 8.06 10.45 0.84
C ASN A 223 9.49 10.98 0.83
N PHE A 224 10.10 11.16 2.00
CA PHE A 224 11.49 11.58 2.08
C PHE A 224 12.42 10.58 1.37
N SER A 225 12.22 9.27 1.58
CA SER A 225 13.00 8.22 0.93
C SER A 225 12.72 8.12 -0.58
N PHE A 226 11.46 8.33 -0.98
CA PHE A 226 11.03 8.25 -2.37
C PHE A 226 11.61 9.41 -3.20
N TYR A 227 11.33 10.65 -2.81
CA TYR A 227 11.73 11.83 -3.58
C TYR A 227 13.25 12.08 -3.62
N GLN A 228 14.01 11.53 -2.70
CA GLN A 228 15.47 11.54 -2.81
C GLN A 228 16.00 10.79 -4.04
N ARG A 229 15.24 9.82 -4.54
CA ARG A 229 15.64 8.96 -5.68
C ARG A 229 14.82 9.24 -6.92
N PHE A 230 13.56 9.59 -6.73
CA PHE A 230 12.59 9.75 -7.80
C PHE A 230 12.43 11.23 -8.17
N GLY A 231 12.40 11.52 -9.49
CA GLY A 231 12.18 12.88 -9.97
C GLY A 231 13.29 13.86 -9.62
N ARG A 232 14.50 13.39 -9.31
CA ARG A 232 15.66 14.25 -9.09
C ARG A 232 16.20 14.73 -10.44
N PHE A 233 16.51 16.02 -10.46
CA PHE A 233 17.07 16.78 -11.56
C PHE A 233 16.13 16.98 -12.75
N PRO A 234 16.03 18.20 -13.28
CA PRO A 234 15.49 18.40 -14.61
C PRO A 234 16.31 17.55 -15.58
N ARG A 235 15.65 16.66 -16.30
CA ARG A 235 16.32 15.87 -17.33
C ARG A 235 16.44 16.73 -18.56
N THR A 236 17.64 16.84 -19.09
CA THR A 236 17.90 17.57 -20.34
C THR A 236 17.83 16.66 -21.57
N GLU A 237 18.05 15.35 -21.37
CA GLU A 237 18.06 14.36 -22.45
C GLU A 237 17.52 13.01 -21.97
N PRO A 238 16.86 12.21 -22.85
CA PRO A 238 16.47 10.85 -22.55
C PRO A 238 17.66 9.94 -22.18
N GLY A 239 17.50 9.14 -21.14
CA GLY A 239 18.57 8.24 -20.67
C GLY A 239 18.23 7.61 -19.30
N PRO A 240 19.14 6.81 -18.72
CA PRO A 240 18.95 6.26 -17.39
C PRO A 240 18.90 7.36 -16.35
N ASP A 241 18.08 7.19 -15.31
CA ASP A 241 18.08 8.09 -14.17
C ASP A 241 19.43 8.04 -13.44
N ALA A 242 19.88 9.19 -12.96
CA ALA A 242 21.03 9.26 -12.08
C ALA A 242 20.75 8.46 -10.81
N ARG A 243 21.63 7.53 -10.46
CA ARG A 243 21.55 6.83 -9.18
C ARG A 243 21.96 7.79 -8.08
N TYR A 244 21.08 7.98 -7.12
CA TYR A 244 21.38 8.69 -5.91
C TYR A 244 21.37 7.71 -4.74
N ASP A 245 22.52 7.57 -4.08
CA ASP A 245 22.66 6.69 -2.93
C ASP A 245 22.58 7.52 -1.64
N PHE A 246 21.38 7.58 -1.10
CA PHE A 246 21.14 8.25 0.16
C PHE A 246 21.59 7.38 1.33
N GLN A 247 22.40 7.95 2.20
CA GLN A 247 22.90 7.31 3.40
C GLN A 247 22.41 8.08 4.64
N MET A 248 21.59 7.44 5.48
CA MET A 248 21.16 8.01 6.76
C MET A 248 22.33 8.17 7.76
N GLY A 249 23.40 7.39 7.62
CA GLY A 249 24.51 7.35 8.57
C GLY A 249 24.17 6.59 9.87
N THR A 250 22.97 6.08 10.02
CA THR A 250 22.49 5.28 11.16
C THR A 250 21.51 4.20 10.68
N ARG A 251 21.36 3.15 11.49
CA ARG A 251 20.31 2.14 11.29
C ARG A 251 19.03 2.42 12.06
N ASP A 252 18.98 3.52 12.80
CA ASP A 252 17.84 3.97 13.57
C ASP A 252 17.16 5.14 12.84
N ALA A 253 16.15 4.83 12.06
CA ALA A 253 15.42 5.83 11.31
C ALA A 253 14.62 6.78 12.20
N TYR A 254 14.07 6.31 13.35
CA TYR A 254 13.40 7.18 14.30
C TYR A 254 14.37 8.29 14.77
N LYS A 255 15.58 7.88 15.19
CA LYS A 255 16.62 8.83 15.61
C LYS A 255 17.02 9.76 14.46
N PHE A 256 17.21 9.23 13.25
CA PHE A 256 17.57 10.03 12.09
C PHE A 256 16.56 11.15 11.82
N TYR A 257 15.27 10.79 11.67
CA TYR A 257 14.22 11.76 11.37
C TYR A 257 13.97 12.75 12.54
N LEU A 258 14.24 12.35 13.77
CA LEU A 258 14.17 13.25 14.92
C LEU A 258 15.34 14.27 14.91
N ASP A 259 16.56 13.79 14.66
CA ASP A 259 17.78 14.59 14.69
C ASP A 259 17.88 15.59 13.53
N ILE A 260 17.28 15.29 12.36
CA ILE A 260 17.29 16.25 11.24
C ILE A 260 16.44 17.49 11.52
N GLY A 261 15.53 17.43 12.48
CA GLY A 261 14.70 18.55 12.90
C GLY A 261 13.49 18.81 12.00
N PRO A 262 13.08 20.09 11.83
CA PRO A 262 11.97 20.48 10.95
C PRO A 262 12.24 20.13 9.50
N ILE A 263 11.17 19.69 8.77
CA ILE A 263 11.31 19.10 7.44
C ILE A 263 11.84 20.09 6.39
N GLY A 264 11.33 21.33 6.36
CA GLY A 264 11.74 22.32 5.36
C GLY A 264 13.24 22.62 5.43
N PRO A 265 13.80 23.03 6.58
CA PRO A 265 15.24 23.20 6.76
C PRO A 265 16.05 21.92 6.52
N ALA A 266 15.55 20.76 6.99
CA ALA A 266 16.21 19.48 6.81
C ALA A 266 16.28 19.06 5.34
N SER A 267 15.19 19.22 4.59
CA SER A 267 15.13 18.82 3.19
C SER A 267 16.16 19.55 2.33
N ARG A 268 16.37 20.85 2.57
CA ARG A 268 17.41 21.64 1.86
C ARG A 268 18.83 21.11 2.06
N ARG A 269 19.07 20.42 3.18
CA ARG A 269 20.37 19.76 3.45
C ARG A 269 20.57 18.49 2.63
N PHE A 270 19.52 17.72 2.38
CA PHE A 270 19.56 16.43 1.69
C PHE A 270 19.11 16.50 0.24
N MET A 271 18.24 17.45 -0.08
CA MET A 271 17.72 17.75 -1.40
C MET A 271 17.93 19.23 -1.68
N ALA A 272 19.12 19.58 -2.17
CA ALA A 272 19.47 20.98 -2.46
C ALA A 272 18.46 21.57 -3.47
N PRO A 273 18.16 22.89 -3.38
CA PRO A 273 17.22 23.54 -4.30
C PRO A 273 17.52 23.25 -5.76
N GLY A 274 16.48 22.94 -6.54
CA GLY A 274 16.55 22.56 -7.94
C GLY A 274 17.01 21.13 -8.21
N THR A 275 17.33 20.32 -7.19
CA THR A 275 17.76 18.92 -7.38
C THR A 275 16.67 17.88 -7.18
N ALA A 276 15.54 18.26 -6.58
CA ALA A 276 14.39 17.41 -6.36
C ALA A 276 13.10 18.22 -6.57
N PRO A 277 12.77 18.63 -7.81
CA PRO A 277 11.68 19.55 -8.10
C PRO A 277 10.32 19.04 -7.64
N LEU A 278 10.06 17.74 -7.68
CA LEU A 278 8.79 17.19 -7.18
C LEU A 278 8.66 17.32 -5.66
N TRP A 279 9.74 17.12 -4.91
CA TRP A 279 9.76 17.40 -3.47
C TRP A 279 9.50 18.87 -3.17
N GLU A 280 10.09 19.77 -3.97
CA GLU A 280 9.89 21.21 -3.82
C GLU A 280 8.42 21.61 -4.03
N LEU A 281 7.76 20.99 -5.02
CA LEU A 281 6.32 21.18 -5.24
C LEU A 281 5.49 20.72 -4.04
N VAL A 282 5.77 19.53 -3.47
CA VAL A 282 5.10 19.05 -2.26
C VAL A 282 5.25 20.03 -1.10
N MET A 283 6.46 20.57 -0.89
CA MET A 283 6.71 21.55 0.18
C MET A 283 6.02 22.91 -0.05
N GLN A 284 5.74 23.28 -1.30
CA GLN A 284 5.04 24.51 -1.66
C GLN A 284 3.52 24.39 -1.53
N HIS A 285 2.97 23.17 -1.56
CA HIS A 285 1.54 22.89 -1.52
C HIS A 285 1.14 22.12 -0.24
N PRO A 286 1.25 22.73 0.96
CA PRO A 286 0.94 22.06 2.24
C PRO A 286 -0.57 21.86 2.47
N ASN A 287 -1.43 22.53 1.73
CA ASN A 287 -2.89 22.49 1.82
C ASN A 287 -3.49 21.81 0.59
N TYR A 288 -4.75 21.36 0.69
CA TYR A 288 -5.47 20.75 -0.44
C TYR A 288 -5.94 21.81 -1.44
N ASP A 289 -4.99 22.43 -2.10
CA ASP A 289 -5.21 23.46 -3.12
C ASP A 289 -5.47 22.85 -4.53
N GLU A 290 -5.56 23.72 -5.55
CA GLU A 290 -5.81 23.33 -6.92
C GLU A 290 -4.75 22.32 -7.45
N PHE A 291 -3.49 22.46 -7.01
CA PHE A 291 -2.41 21.54 -7.38
C PHE A 291 -2.74 20.07 -7.06
N TRP A 292 -3.32 19.78 -5.89
CA TRP A 292 -3.73 18.43 -5.52
C TRP A 292 -5.05 18.02 -6.15
N GLN A 293 -6.03 18.94 -6.19
CA GLN A 293 -7.38 18.68 -6.68
C GLN A 293 -7.40 18.27 -8.16
N GLU A 294 -6.58 18.93 -9.00
CA GLU A 294 -6.49 18.59 -10.43
C GLU A 294 -5.82 17.24 -10.70
N ARG A 295 -5.11 16.67 -9.72
CA ARG A 295 -4.45 15.36 -9.79
C ARG A 295 -5.33 14.20 -9.35
N ASP A 296 -6.49 14.48 -8.75
CA ASP A 296 -7.47 13.44 -8.42
C ASP A 296 -8.09 12.88 -9.70
N ILE A 297 -7.75 11.63 -10.03
CA ILE A 297 -8.22 10.96 -11.24
C ILE A 297 -9.68 10.50 -11.16
N ARG A 298 -10.25 10.36 -9.95
CA ARG A 298 -11.58 9.76 -9.72
C ARG A 298 -12.72 10.48 -10.43
N PRO A 299 -12.79 11.84 -10.48
CA PRO A 299 -13.85 12.57 -11.18
C PRO A 299 -13.92 12.29 -12.69
N HIS A 300 -12.85 11.78 -13.27
CA HIS A 300 -12.69 11.54 -14.70
C HIS A 300 -13.04 10.11 -15.14
N LEU A 301 -13.40 9.22 -14.21
CA LEU A 301 -13.79 7.82 -14.51
C LEU A 301 -15.23 7.73 -15.07
N LYS A 302 -15.54 8.59 -16.05
CA LYS A 302 -16.84 8.69 -16.73
C LYS A 302 -16.86 7.82 -17.97
N ASP A 303 -17.93 7.04 -18.17
CA ASP A 303 -18.15 6.23 -19.37
C ASP A 303 -16.98 5.30 -19.76
N VAL A 304 -16.23 4.83 -18.79
CA VAL A 304 -15.11 3.88 -18.97
C VAL A 304 -15.59 2.64 -19.70
N LYS A 305 -14.96 2.30 -20.83
CA LYS A 305 -15.38 1.18 -21.71
C LYS A 305 -14.67 -0.14 -21.42
N PRO A 306 -13.33 -0.18 -21.20
CA PRO A 306 -12.65 -1.44 -20.86
C PRO A 306 -13.21 -2.03 -19.56
N ALA A 307 -13.23 -3.36 -19.45
CA ALA A 307 -13.54 -4.03 -18.18
C ALA A 307 -12.46 -3.69 -17.14
N MET A 308 -12.87 -3.47 -15.88
CA MET A 308 -11.96 -2.99 -14.83
C MET A 308 -11.84 -4.02 -13.69
N LEU A 309 -10.63 -4.52 -13.43
CA LEU A 309 -10.30 -5.34 -12.27
C LEU A 309 -9.46 -4.51 -11.30
N VAL A 310 -10.12 -3.88 -10.35
CA VAL A 310 -9.48 -3.02 -9.33
C VAL A 310 -9.02 -3.89 -8.17
N VAL A 311 -7.75 -3.80 -7.79
CA VAL A 311 -7.13 -4.69 -6.80
C VAL A 311 -6.45 -3.89 -5.70
N GLY A 312 -6.54 -4.36 -4.45
CA GLY A 312 -5.84 -3.77 -3.33
C GLY A 312 -5.66 -4.73 -2.16
N GLY A 313 -4.97 -4.26 -1.15
CA GLY A 313 -4.70 -5.01 0.07
C GLY A 313 -5.12 -4.25 1.33
N PHE A 314 -5.80 -4.92 2.28
CA PHE A 314 -6.21 -4.30 3.54
C PHE A 314 -5.05 -3.85 4.44
N TYR A 315 -3.87 -4.37 4.20
CA TYR A 315 -2.64 -4.01 4.92
C TYR A 315 -1.68 -3.21 4.04
N ASP A 316 -2.21 -2.58 2.97
CA ASP A 316 -1.46 -1.61 2.20
C ASP A 316 -1.30 -0.32 3.04
N THR A 317 -0.07 0.17 3.14
CA THR A 317 0.30 1.35 3.92
C THR A 317 0.70 2.52 3.03
N GLU A 318 0.54 2.35 1.72
CA GLU A 318 0.86 3.33 0.69
C GLU A 318 -0.44 3.76 -0.03
N ASP A 319 -1.10 2.84 -0.74
CA ASP A 319 -2.24 3.13 -1.63
C ASP A 319 -3.48 2.32 -1.25
N LEU A 320 -3.98 2.47 -0.04
CA LEU A 320 -5.18 1.77 0.42
C LEU A 320 -6.46 2.44 -0.05
N MET A 321 -6.49 3.76 -0.09
CA MET A 321 -7.69 4.52 -0.51
C MET A 321 -7.94 4.35 -2.00
N GLY A 322 -6.89 4.26 -2.81
CA GLY A 322 -6.97 4.23 -4.26
C GLY A 322 -7.88 3.15 -4.85
N PRO A 323 -7.78 1.87 -4.46
CA PRO A 323 -8.68 0.81 -4.93
C PRO A 323 -10.15 1.09 -4.62
N PHE A 324 -10.46 1.51 -3.40
CA PHE A 324 -11.83 1.84 -3.00
C PHE A 324 -12.35 3.07 -3.74
N GLY A 325 -11.52 4.13 -3.86
CA GLY A 325 -11.84 5.35 -4.58
C GLY A 325 -12.09 5.11 -6.06
N THR A 326 -11.22 4.32 -6.72
CA THR A 326 -11.37 3.94 -8.13
C THR A 326 -12.65 3.14 -8.36
N PHE A 327 -12.89 2.10 -7.55
CA PHE A 327 -14.08 1.27 -7.70
C PHE A 327 -15.37 2.06 -7.42
N GLY A 328 -15.42 2.86 -6.36
CA GLY A 328 -16.55 3.71 -6.03
C GLY A 328 -16.86 4.74 -7.11
N ALA A 329 -15.83 5.36 -7.70
CA ALA A 329 -15.99 6.27 -8.83
C ALA A 329 -16.55 5.55 -10.07
N LEU A 330 -16.05 4.36 -10.40
CA LEU A 330 -16.58 3.53 -11.49
C LEU A 330 -18.06 3.16 -11.27
N GLN A 331 -18.44 2.74 -10.07
CA GLN A 331 -19.83 2.43 -9.76
C GLN A 331 -20.74 3.66 -9.97
N LYS A 332 -20.27 4.85 -9.62
CA LYS A 332 -21.05 6.09 -9.70
C LYS A 332 -21.06 6.69 -11.11
N LEU A 333 -19.92 6.76 -11.78
CA LEU A 333 -19.72 7.51 -13.03
C LEU A 333 -19.75 6.62 -14.28
N SER A 334 -19.56 5.31 -14.11
CA SER A 334 -19.58 4.30 -15.18
C SER A 334 -20.39 3.06 -14.77
N PRO A 335 -21.67 3.19 -14.35
CA PRO A 335 -22.44 2.11 -13.74
C PRO A 335 -22.67 0.90 -14.67
N ALA A 336 -22.56 1.09 -15.99
CA ALA A 336 -22.66 0.01 -16.99
C ALA A 336 -21.32 -0.74 -17.19
N ASN A 337 -20.22 -0.28 -16.57
CA ASN A 337 -18.91 -0.89 -16.70
C ASN A 337 -18.85 -2.28 -16.02
N ASP A 338 -18.15 -3.23 -16.63
CA ASP A 338 -17.81 -4.49 -15.96
C ASP A 338 -16.63 -4.28 -15.01
N SER A 339 -16.87 -3.54 -13.92
CA SER A 339 -15.90 -3.29 -12.88
C SER A 339 -16.01 -4.31 -11.73
N ARG A 340 -14.87 -4.76 -11.22
CA ARG A 340 -14.72 -5.70 -10.12
C ARG A 340 -13.72 -5.15 -9.11
N LEU A 341 -14.01 -5.32 -7.81
CA LEU A 341 -13.11 -4.99 -6.72
C LEU A 341 -12.57 -6.27 -6.07
N ILE A 342 -11.27 -6.36 -5.91
CA ILE A 342 -10.60 -7.46 -5.20
C ILE A 342 -9.77 -6.86 -4.07
N MET A 343 -10.15 -7.14 -2.83
CA MET A 343 -9.42 -6.70 -1.64
C MET A 343 -8.95 -7.89 -0.82
N GLY A 344 -7.65 -8.14 -0.83
CA GLY A 344 -7.05 -9.28 -0.10
C GLY A 344 -6.33 -8.85 1.18
N PRO A 345 -5.82 -9.81 1.96
CA PRO A 345 -5.08 -9.55 3.20
C PRO A 345 -3.60 -9.23 2.90
N TRP A 346 -3.36 -8.33 1.98
CA TRP A 346 -2.03 -8.04 1.46
C TRP A 346 -1.52 -6.68 1.90
N ALA A 347 -0.20 -6.58 2.08
CA ALA A 347 0.51 -5.31 2.01
C ALA A 347 0.72 -4.92 0.55
N HIS A 348 1.28 -3.75 0.29
CA HIS A 348 1.55 -3.19 -1.03
C HIS A 348 2.23 -4.18 -1.98
N GLY A 349 1.56 -4.56 -3.07
CA GLY A 349 2.02 -5.54 -4.06
C GLY A 349 2.03 -7.01 -3.58
N GLY A 350 1.43 -7.32 -2.42
CA GLY A 350 1.45 -8.65 -1.82
C GLY A 350 0.69 -9.72 -2.63
N TRP A 351 -0.27 -9.34 -3.46
CA TRP A 351 -1.02 -10.26 -4.35
C TRP A 351 -0.16 -10.93 -5.42
N ASN A 352 1.00 -10.33 -5.75
CA ASN A 352 1.96 -10.87 -6.72
C ASN A 352 3.23 -11.44 -6.08
N ARG A 353 3.29 -11.52 -4.72
CA ARG A 353 4.49 -11.95 -4.00
C ARG A 353 4.18 -13.07 -3.02
N GLY A 354 4.90 -14.19 -3.14
CA GLY A 354 4.74 -15.32 -2.23
C GLY A 354 3.38 -15.99 -2.33
N ASP A 355 3.02 -16.77 -1.31
CA ASP A 355 1.74 -17.49 -1.26
C ASP A 355 0.64 -16.73 -0.50
N GLY A 356 0.96 -15.62 0.15
CA GLY A 356 0.01 -14.80 0.88
C GLY A 356 -0.50 -15.41 2.19
N THR A 357 0.21 -16.39 2.76
CA THR A 357 -0.15 -17.02 4.04
C THR A 357 0.42 -16.30 5.26
N VAL A 358 1.40 -15.41 5.06
CA VAL A 358 2.12 -14.71 6.12
C VAL A 358 2.28 -13.23 5.78
N LEU A 359 1.98 -12.37 6.75
CA LEU A 359 2.35 -10.96 6.73
C LEU A 359 2.75 -10.53 8.14
N GLY A 360 4.03 -10.25 8.36
CA GLY A 360 4.53 -9.91 9.69
C GLY A 360 4.09 -10.90 10.75
N ASN A 361 3.33 -10.43 11.75
CA ASN A 361 2.79 -11.26 12.83
C ASN A 361 1.49 -12.02 12.48
N LEU A 362 0.92 -11.79 11.30
CA LEU A 362 -0.34 -12.41 10.88
C LEU A 362 -0.11 -13.70 10.10
N ARG A 363 -1.04 -14.64 10.24
CA ARG A 363 -1.02 -15.95 9.57
C ARG A 363 -2.42 -16.26 9.03
N TRP A 364 -2.47 -16.79 7.81
CA TRP A 364 -3.66 -17.31 7.17
C TRP A 364 -3.43 -18.74 6.69
N THR A 365 -4.49 -19.52 6.61
CA THR A 365 -4.45 -20.89 6.03
C THR A 365 -4.60 -20.82 4.50
N SER A 366 -5.25 -19.79 4.01
CA SER A 366 -5.55 -19.57 2.60
C SER A 366 -4.33 -19.06 1.84
N LYS A 367 -3.97 -19.70 0.73
CA LYS A 367 -2.94 -19.22 -0.20
C LYS A 367 -3.51 -18.11 -1.09
N THR A 368 -3.62 -16.92 -0.55
CA THR A 368 -4.36 -15.82 -1.16
C THR A 368 -3.71 -15.27 -2.44
N GLY A 369 -2.37 -15.26 -2.53
CA GLY A 369 -1.64 -14.83 -3.73
C GLY A 369 -1.88 -15.75 -4.93
N PRO A 370 -1.61 -17.06 -4.86
CA PRO A 370 -1.92 -18.00 -5.95
C PRO A 370 -3.41 -18.03 -6.31
N PHE A 371 -4.31 -17.96 -5.32
CA PHE A 371 -5.75 -17.87 -5.60
C PHE A 371 -6.07 -16.66 -6.48
N TYR A 372 -5.56 -15.49 -6.14
CA TYR A 372 -5.77 -14.29 -6.94
C TYR A 372 -5.18 -14.45 -8.36
N GLN A 373 -3.92 -14.85 -8.48
CA GLN A 373 -3.26 -14.98 -9.77
C GLN A 373 -3.92 -16.01 -10.69
N ASP A 374 -4.29 -17.16 -10.13
CA ASP A 374 -4.76 -18.32 -10.87
C ASP A 374 -6.26 -18.33 -11.15
N SER A 375 -7.05 -17.81 -10.21
CA SER A 375 -8.51 -17.91 -10.24
C SER A 375 -9.22 -16.59 -10.51
N VAL A 376 -8.49 -15.44 -10.42
CA VAL A 376 -9.05 -14.11 -10.58
C VAL A 376 -8.41 -13.38 -11.75
N GLU A 377 -7.14 -12.98 -11.64
CA GLU A 377 -6.49 -12.09 -12.59
C GLU A 377 -6.30 -12.73 -13.97
N PHE A 378 -5.67 -13.91 -14.01
CA PHE A 378 -5.40 -14.58 -15.26
C PHE A 378 -6.69 -14.95 -16.02
N PRO A 379 -7.73 -15.58 -15.42
CA PRO A 379 -8.98 -15.84 -16.09
C PRO A 379 -9.72 -14.57 -16.56
N PHE A 380 -9.66 -13.48 -15.80
CA PHE A 380 -10.25 -12.20 -16.20
C PHE A 380 -9.63 -11.69 -17.51
N PHE A 381 -8.31 -11.63 -17.61
CA PHE A 381 -7.67 -11.23 -18.86
C PHE A 381 -7.89 -12.23 -20.00
N MET A 382 -7.90 -13.53 -19.73
CA MET A 382 -8.17 -14.52 -20.78
C MET A 382 -9.58 -14.40 -21.35
N HIS A 383 -10.56 -14.08 -20.50
CA HIS A 383 -11.93 -13.82 -20.96
C HIS A 383 -11.98 -12.62 -21.92
N HIS A 384 -11.46 -11.47 -21.49
CA HIS A 384 -11.59 -10.24 -22.26
C HIS A 384 -10.66 -10.16 -23.48
N LEU A 385 -9.52 -10.83 -23.45
CA LEU A 385 -8.53 -10.78 -24.53
C LEU A 385 -8.66 -11.89 -25.57
N TYR A 386 -9.23 -13.04 -25.18
CA TYR A 386 -9.33 -14.22 -26.05
C TYR A 386 -10.73 -14.84 -26.12
N GLY A 387 -11.73 -14.28 -25.42
CA GLY A 387 -13.08 -14.85 -25.37
C GLY A 387 -13.16 -16.18 -24.61
N ALA A 388 -12.23 -16.45 -23.70
CA ALA A 388 -12.33 -17.60 -22.81
C ALA A 388 -13.60 -17.51 -21.93
N PRO A 389 -14.07 -18.62 -21.33
CA PRO A 389 -15.20 -18.57 -20.40
C PRO A 389 -14.99 -17.50 -19.32
N ALA A 390 -16.05 -16.74 -19.00
CA ALA A 390 -16.00 -15.72 -17.97
C ALA A 390 -15.70 -16.37 -16.61
N PRO A 391 -14.77 -15.79 -15.82
CA PRO A 391 -14.55 -16.27 -14.46
C PRO A 391 -15.78 -15.98 -13.58
N ASP A 392 -16.06 -16.89 -12.64
CA ASP A 392 -17.12 -16.67 -11.64
C ASP A 392 -16.67 -15.68 -10.57
N LEU A 393 -16.72 -14.39 -10.90
CA LEU A 393 -16.32 -13.29 -10.00
C LEU A 393 -17.55 -12.45 -9.62
N PRO A 394 -17.73 -12.14 -8.31
CA PRO A 394 -18.73 -11.17 -7.88
C PRO A 394 -18.30 -9.73 -8.24
N LYS A 395 -19.15 -8.75 -7.99
CA LYS A 395 -18.77 -7.33 -8.14
C LYS A 395 -17.66 -6.92 -7.16
N ALA A 396 -17.70 -7.45 -5.94
CA ALA A 396 -16.62 -7.29 -4.97
C ALA A 396 -16.28 -8.63 -4.31
N LEU A 397 -15.02 -9.01 -4.38
CA LEU A 397 -14.44 -10.18 -3.72
C LEU A 397 -13.47 -9.65 -2.64
N VAL A 398 -13.92 -9.72 -1.39
CA VAL A 398 -13.28 -9.01 -0.29
C VAL A 398 -12.90 -9.98 0.82
N PHE A 399 -11.64 -10.00 1.23
CA PHE A 399 -11.18 -10.90 2.27
C PHE A 399 -11.65 -10.41 3.66
N ARG A 400 -12.28 -11.29 4.43
CA ARG A 400 -12.63 -11.00 5.82
C ARG A 400 -11.46 -11.37 6.72
N THR A 401 -10.67 -10.35 7.05
CA THR A 401 -9.57 -10.49 8.00
C THR A 401 -10.11 -10.89 9.38
N GLY A 402 -9.34 -11.64 10.18
CA GLY A 402 -9.84 -12.24 11.42
C GLY A 402 -10.64 -13.54 11.21
N ALA A 403 -11.34 -13.73 10.07
CA ALA A 403 -12.10 -14.95 9.76
C ALA A 403 -11.45 -15.86 8.70
N ASP A 404 -10.35 -15.42 8.07
CA ASP A 404 -9.59 -16.16 7.03
C ASP A 404 -10.49 -16.69 5.89
N ARG A 405 -11.36 -15.83 5.35
CA ARG A 405 -12.28 -16.20 4.27
C ARG A 405 -12.56 -15.04 3.31
N TRP A 406 -13.00 -15.38 2.09
CA TRP A 406 -13.45 -14.42 1.10
C TRP A 406 -14.96 -14.21 1.18
N ASP A 407 -15.40 -12.96 1.25
CA ASP A 407 -16.79 -12.57 1.07
C ASP A 407 -17.03 -12.22 -0.40
N ARG A 408 -18.12 -12.78 -0.97
CA ARG A 408 -18.56 -12.54 -2.34
C ARG A 408 -19.76 -11.60 -2.30
N LEU A 409 -19.58 -10.38 -2.76
CA LEU A 409 -20.54 -9.28 -2.60
C LEU A 409 -20.97 -8.73 -3.96
N ASN A 410 -22.20 -8.22 -4.02
CA ASN A 410 -22.74 -7.59 -5.23
C ASN A 410 -22.38 -6.11 -5.34
N GLU A 411 -21.85 -5.51 -4.29
CA GLU A 411 -21.47 -4.11 -4.20
C GLU A 411 -20.48 -3.89 -3.04
N TRP A 412 -19.78 -2.76 -3.06
CA TRP A 412 -18.93 -2.30 -1.97
C TRP A 412 -19.01 -0.77 -1.87
N PRO A 413 -19.15 -0.16 -0.64
CA PRO A 413 -19.42 -0.87 0.62
C PRO A 413 -20.76 -1.64 0.59
N ARG A 414 -20.90 -2.61 1.50
CA ARG A 414 -22.16 -3.37 1.66
C ARG A 414 -23.29 -2.45 2.07
N THR A 415 -24.51 -2.68 1.57
CA THR A 415 -25.69 -1.89 1.92
C THR A 415 -26.49 -2.47 3.09
N ASP A 416 -26.21 -3.72 3.50
CA ASP A 416 -26.91 -4.41 4.59
C ASP A 416 -26.29 -4.19 5.99
N LEU A 417 -25.38 -3.20 6.12
CA LEU A 417 -24.69 -2.91 7.37
C LEU A 417 -25.59 -2.19 8.38
N GLN A 418 -25.49 -2.60 9.64
CA GLN A 418 -26.06 -1.89 10.78
C GLN A 418 -25.09 -0.79 11.22
N GLN A 419 -25.48 0.46 11.06
CA GLN A 419 -24.66 1.59 11.54
C GLN A 419 -24.68 1.65 13.06
N ARG A 420 -23.51 1.64 13.68
CA ARG A 420 -23.33 1.68 15.14
C ARG A 420 -22.19 2.61 15.50
N SER A 421 -22.23 3.12 16.72
CA SER A 421 -21.17 3.99 17.28
C SER A 421 -20.50 3.31 18.46
N LEU A 422 -19.18 3.24 18.44
CA LEU A 422 -18.32 2.85 19.56
C LEU A 422 -17.93 4.12 20.31
N TYR A 423 -18.52 4.36 21.48
CA TYR A 423 -18.27 5.55 22.28
C TYR A 423 -17.06 5.38 23.19
N LEU A 424 -16.23 6.42 23.26
CA LEU A 424 -15.17 6.55 24.24
C LEU A 424 -15.80 6.89 25.59
N LEU A 425 -15.54 6.07 26.61
CA LEU A 425 -16.20 6.16 27.91
C LEU A 425 -15.17 6.40 29.03
N ALA A 426 -15.65 6.74 30.23
CA ALA A 426 -14.81 6.88 31.40
C ALA A 426 -14.01 5.60 31.70
N ASP A 427 -12.89 5.77 32.39
CA ASP A 427 -12.01 4.67 32.84
C ASP A 427 -11.43 3.82 31.69
N GLY A 428 -11.22 4.43 30.50
CA GLY A 428 -10.68 3.73 29.34
C GLY A 428 -11.63 2.67 28.76
N LYS A 429 -12.92 2.75 29.02
CA LYS A 429 -13.92 1.82 28.47
C LYS A 429 -14.36 2.24 27.07
N LEU A 430 -14.67 1.25 26.24
CA LEU A 430 -15.29 1.41 24.92
C LEU A 430 -16.62 0.68 24.89
N GLY A 431 -17.65 1.26 24.29
CA GLY A 431 -18.95 0.59 24.24
C GLY A 431 -19.93 1.20 23.25
N PHE A 432 -21.03 0.50 23.01
CA PHE A 432 -22.08 0.91 22.06
C PHE A 432 -23.18 1.80 22.71
N THR A 433 -23.02 2.16 23.98
CA THR A 433 -23.96 3.02 24.72
C THR A 433 -23.32 4.39 24.91
N GLN A 434 -24.11 5.44 24.76
CA GLN A 434 -23.64 6.81 24.95
C GLN A 434 -23.06 7.02 26.37
N PRO A 435 -22.05 7.91 26.50
CA PRO A 435 -21.48 8.23 27.81
C PRO A 435 -22.49 8.86 28.76
N ALA A 436 -22.24 8.72 30.06
CA ALA A 436 -22.98 9.45 31.10
C ALA A 436 -22.56 10.93 31.15
N ALA A 437 -23.42 11.79 31.68
CA ALA A 437 -23.10 13.19 31.90
C ALA A 437 -22.00 13.31 32.96
N ALA A 438 -21.04 14.18 32.73
CA ALA A 438 -19.96 14.53 33.64
C ALA A 438 -19.58 16.00 33.46
N THR A 439 -18.90 16.59 34.44
CA THR A 439 -18.47 18.00 34.40
C THR A 439 -17.02 18.14 34.87
N GLY A 440 -16.42 19.30 34.60
CA GLY A 440 -15.03 19.55 34.98
C GLY A 440 -14.06 18.59 34.30
N ASP A 441 -13.06 18.12 35.02
CA ASP A 441 -12.04 17.21 34.51
C ASP A 441 -12.58 15.80 34.21
N ASP A 442 -13.72 15.44 34.77
CA ASP A 442 -14.42 14.17 34.46
C ASP A 442 -15.08 14.16 33.07
N ALA A 443 -15.14 15.30 32.37
CA ALA A 443 -15.77 15.39 31.04
C ALA A 443 -14.86 14.95 29.90
N PHE A 444 -13.56 14.76 30.12
CA PHE A 444 -12.57 14.43 29.11
C PHE A 444 -11.44 13.58 29.68
N ASP A 445 -10.73 12.88 28.82
CA ASP A 445 -9.41 12.33 29.09
C ASP A 445 -8.35 13.23 28.46
N SER A 446 -7.15 13.28 29.04
CA SER A 446 -6.07 14.14 28.56
C SER A 446 -4.72 13.44 28.54
N TYR A 447 -3.86 13.88 27.61
CA TYR A 447 -2.47 13.48 27.52
C TYR A 447 -1.62 14.64 27.02
N THR A 448 -0.32 14.58 27.31
CA THR A 448 0.64 15.57 26.78
C THR A 448 1.35 14.97 25.58
N SER A 449 1.21 15.62 24.42
CA SER A 449 2.00 15.33 23.24
C SER A 449 3.26 16.18 23.23
N ASP A 450 4.42 15.52 23.11
CA ASP A 450 5.72 16.18 23.07
C ASP A 450 6.41 15.88 21.72
N PRO A 451 6.55 16.86 20.81
CA PRO A 451 7.22 16.66 19.53
C PRO A 451 8.69 16.25 19.64
N ALA A 452 9.32 16.40 20.81
CA ALA A 452 10.68 15.91 21.06
C ALA A 452 10.71 14.40 21.39
N ARG A 453 9.56 13.79 21.70
CA ARG A 453 9.41 12.36 22.05
C ARG A 453 8.18 11.73 21.42
N PRO A 454 8.01 11.83 20.10
CA PRO A 454 6.82 11.35 19.44
C PRO A 454 6.61 9.83 19.63
N VAL A 455 5.36 9.39 19.58
CA VAL A 455 5.03 7.95 19.63
C VAL A 455 5.61 7.27 18.40
N PRO A 456 6.48 6.24 18.55
CA PRO A 456 7.09 5.56 17.42
C PRO A 456 6.05 4.70 16.66
N VAL A 457 6.32 4.45 15.38
CA VAL A 457 5.48 3.57 14.55
C VAL A 457 5.61 2.11 14.97
N VAL A 458 6.78 1.70 15.43
CA VAL A 458 7.10 0.37 15.97
C VAL A 458 8.00 0.52 17.20
N ASP A 459 8.08 -0.53 18.02
CA ASP A 459 8.88 -0.56 19.26
C ASP A 459 10.33 -1.05 19.08
N ARG A 460 10.75 -1.26 17.83
CA ARG A 460 12.07 -1.74 17.47
C ARG A 460 12.84 -0.73 16.63
N ILE A 461 14.16 -0.86 16.63
CA ILE A 461 15.01 -0.06 15.74
C ILE A 461 14.80 -0.53 14.29
N GLU A 462 14.48 0.42 13.41
CA GLU A 462 14.24 0.20 12.01
C GLU A 462 15.05 1.14 11.13
N SER A 463 15.53 0.62 10.00
CA SER A 463 16.34 1.39 9.06
C SER A 463 15.53 2.08 7.96
N GLN A 464 14.25 1.79 7.81
CA GLN A 464 13.40 2.32 6.74
C GLN A 464 12.37 3.36 7.23
N GLY A 465 12.30 3.62 8.52
CA GLY A 465 11.33 4.55 9.10
C GLY A 465 9.93 3.95 9.29
N ALA A 466 9.33 3.40 8.26
CA ALA A 466 8.09 2.62 8.32
C ALA A 466 8.31 1.30 7.58
N PRO A 467 8.64 0.20 8.27
CA PRO A 467 8.79 -1.11 7.64
C PRO A 467 7.43 -1.61 7.15
N ARG A 468 7.39 -2.30 6.00
CA ARG A 468 6.14 -2.75 5.36
C ARG A 468 5.22 -3.60 6.25
N ASP A 469 5.76 -4.20 7.30
CA ASP A 469 5.02 -5.03 8.26
C ASP A 469 4.58 -4.26 9.52
N PHE A 470 4.82 -2.93 9.61
CA PHE A 470 4.46 -2.16 10.79
C PHE A 470 2.95 -2.23 11.12
N ILE A 471 2.13 -2.36 10.08
CA ILE A 471 0.67 -2.51 10.20
C ILE A 471 0.28 -3.77 10.99
N THR A 472 1.18 -4.74 11.12
CA THR A 472 0.99 -5.97 11.91
C THR A 472 1.77 -5.95 13.24
N ALA A 473 2.44 -4.85 13.55
CA ALA A 473 3.17 -4.73 14.81
C ALA A 473 2.21 -4.73 16.01
N ASP A 474 2.64 -5.38 17.08
CA ASP A 474 1.87 -5.46 18.31
C ASP A 474 1.76 -4.08 18.98
N GLN A 475 0.54 -3.57 19.14
CA GLN A 475 0.29 -2.23 19.65
C GLN A 475 0.41 -2.11 21.18
N ARG A 476 0.78 -3.19 21.90
CA ARG A 476 1.00 -3.15 23.36
C ARG A 476 2.04 -2.12 23.80
N PHE A 477 3.07 -1.85 22.97
CA PHE A 477 4.06 -0.84 23.27
C PHE A 477 3.45 0.57 23.34
N ALA A 478 2.55 0.89 22.40
CA ALA A 478 1.86 2.17 22.36
C ALA A 478 0.83 2.29 23.48
N SER A 479 0.05 1.22 23.75
CA SER A 479 -0.97 1.22 24.79
C SER A 479 -0.44 1.43 26.23
N ARG A 480 0.87 1.28 26.45
CA ARG A 480 1.52 1.49 27.75
C ARG A 480 2.12 2.89 27.92
N ARG A 481 2.01 3.72 26.90
CA ARG A 481 2.56 5.08 26.94
C ARG A 481 1.57 6.05 27.57
N PRO A 482 2.06 7.05 28.34
CA PRO A 482 1.21 8.06 28.95
C PRO A 482 0.65 9.10 27.95
N ASP A 483 1.19 9.14 26.73
CA ASP A 483 0.80 10.01 25.63
C ASP A 483 -0.11 9.31 24.59
N VAL A 484 -0.71 8.17 24.98
CA VAL A 484 -1.69 7.41 24.21
C VAL A 484 -2.91 7.13 25.08
N LEU A 485 -4.09 7.62 24.66
CA LEU A 485 -5.35 7.22 25.26
C LEU A 485 -5.78 5.87 24.72
N VAL A 486 -6.26 5.01 25.61
CA VAL A 486 -6.68 3.64 25.29
C VAL A 486 -8.10 3.41 25.80
N TYR A 487 -8.97 2.96 24.90
CA TYR A 487 -10.35 2.59 25.22
C TYR A 487 -10.61 1.16 24.74
N VAL A 488 -11.16 0.31 25.60
CA VAL A 488 -11.33 -1.11 25.31
C VAL A 488 -12.69 -1.62 25.76
N THR A 489 -13.31 -2.50 24.96
CA THR A 489 -14.57 -3.17 25.33
C THR A 489 -14.33 -4.27 26.37
N GLU A 490 -15.39 -4.73 27.02
CA GLU A 490 -15.38 -6.05 27.67
C GLU A 490 -15.13 -7.14 26.59
N PRO A 491 -14.71 -8.36 26.98
CA PRO A 491 -14.57 -9.46 26.03
C PRO A 491 -15.88 -9.69 25.27
N LEU A 492 -15.80 -9.80 23.97
CA LEU A 492 -16.96 -10.05 23.11
C LEU A 492 -17.57 -11.43 23.42
N THR A 493 -18.87 -11.50 23.53
CA THR A 493 -19.61 -12.77 23.72
C THR A 493 -19.99 -13.43 22.40
N GLU A 494 -19.98 -12.67 21.31
CA GLU A 494 -20.26 -13.14 19.94
C GLU A 494 -19.31 -12.45 18.94
N GLU A 495 -19.23 -12.99 17.72
CA GLU A 495 -18.44 -12.37 16.65
C GLU A 495 -19.06 -11.01 16.26
N VAL A 496 -18.21 -9.99 16.20
CA VAL A 496 -18.56 -8.68 15.65
C VAL A 496 -17.73 -8.45 14.40
N THR A 497 -18.36 -8.40 13.24
CA THR A 497 -17.68 -8.07 11.97
C THR A 497 -17.95 -6.62 11.61
N ILE A 498 -16.88 -5.79 11.59
CA ILE A 498 -16.88 -4.43 11.07
C ILE A 498 -16.54 -4.46 9.60
N SER A 499 -17.34 -3.80 8.75
CA SER A 499 -17.16 -3.78 7.29
C SER A 499 -17.48 -2.39 6.73
N GLY A 500 -16.72 -1.96 5.70
CA GLY A 500 -16.83 -0.62 5.12
C GLY A 500 -16.03 0.43 5.89
N PRO A 501 -16.38 1.73 5.73
CA PRO A 501 -15.64 2.83 6.32
C PRO A 501 -15.68 2.82 7.84
N VAL A 502 -14.57 3.23 8.46
CA VAL A 502 -14.42 3.48 9.90
C VAL A 502 -14.26 4.98 10.09
N ARG A 503 -15.18 5.61 10.81
CA ARG A 503 -15.23 7.07 10.93
C ARG A 503 -15.08 7.54 12.38
N PRO A 504 -13.90 8.00 12.81
CA PRO A 504 -13.74 8.76 14.05
C PRO A 504 -14.54 10.08 13.99
N VAL A 505 -15.21 10.38 15.08
CA VAL A 505 -15.81 11.68 15.39
C VAL A 505 -15.30 12.06 16.77
N LEU A 506 -14.34 12.95 16.82
CA LEU A 506 -13.67 13.36 18.05
C LEU A 506 -14.06 14.79 18.43
N HIS A 507 -14.40 14.98 19.69
CA HIS A 507 -14.52 16.29 20.31
C HIS A 507 -13.25 16.53 21.13
N VAL A 508 -12.48 17.54 20.76
CA VAL A 508 -11.12 17.72 21.25
C VAL A 508 -10.83 19.15 21.68
N ALA A 509 -9.80 19.34 22.50
CA ALA A 509 -9.16 20.62 22.71
C ALA A 509 -7.66 20.43 22.85
N THR A 510 -6.88 21.47 22.54
CA THR A 510 -5.45 21.51 22.76
C THR A 510 -5.05 22.79 23.49
N THR A 511 -3.97 22.75 24.27
CA THR A 511 -3.34 23.96 24.82
C THR A 511 -2.44 24.67 23.79
N GLY A 512 -2.14 24.00 22.67
CA GLY A 512 -1.45 24.57 21.51
C GLY A 512 -2.40 25.28 20.54
N THR A 513 -1.88 25.69 19.41
CA THR A 513 -2.65 26.29 18.31
C THR A 513 -2.74 25.41 17.08
N ASP A 514 -2.10 24.22 17.09
CA ASP A 514 -2.24 23.14 16.11
C ASP A 514 -2.12 21.78 16.82
N ALA A 515 -2.60 20.71 16.19
CA ALA A 515 -2.50 19.36 16.72
C ALA A 515 -2.83 18.33 15.63
N ASP A 516 -2.21 17.15 15.72
CA ASP A 516 -2.63 15.97 14.95
C ASP A 516 -3.36 14.97 15.86
N PHE A 517 -4.26 14.19 15.25
CA PHE A 517 -4.96 13.11 15.92
C PHE A 517 -4.83 11.84 15.09
N ILE A 518 -4.16 10.84 15.67
CA ILE A 518 -4.04 9.51 15.10
C ILE A 518 -5.00 8.60 15.85
N VAL A 519 -5.88 7.94 15.12
CA VAL A 519 -6.83 6.97 15.66
C VAL A 519 -6.48 5.58 15.17
N LYS A 520 -6.50 4.59 16.07
CA LYS A 520 -6.25 3.19 15.74
C LYS A 520 -7.40 2.32 16.22
N LEU A 521 -7.94 1.49 15.34
CA LEU A 521 -8.87 0.41 15.65
C LEU A 521 -8.06 -0.88 15.75
N ILE A 522 -8.19 -1.59 16.87
CA ILE A 522 -7.30 -2.71 17.24
C ILE A 522 -8.15 -3.89 17.69
N ASP A 523 -7.78 -5.08 17.24
CA ASP A 523 -8.31 -6.36 17.73
C ASP A 523 -7.38 -6.90 18.83
N VAL A 524 -7.89 -6.97 20.05
CA VAL A 524 -7.15 -7.49 21.21
C VAL A 524 -7.49 -8.96 21.41
N PHE A 525 -6.50 -9.81 21.24
CA PHE A 525 -6.64 -11.25 21.43
C PHE A 525 -6.76 -11.62 22.92
N PRO A 526 -7.43 -12.73 23.28
CA PRO A 526 -7.40 -13.26 24.64
C PRO A 526 -5.97 -13.48 25.13
N ASP A 527 -5.73 -13.27 26.44
CA ASP A 527 -4.39 -13.43 27.02
C ASP A 527 -3.86 -14.87 26.91
N ASP A 528 -4.73 -15.85 26.83
CA ASP A 528 -4.44 -17.28 26.68
C ASP A 528 -4.56 -17.77 25.23
N ALA A 529 -4.65 -16.88 24.25
CA ALA A 529 -4.71 -17.26 22.84
C ALA A 529 -3.47 -18.09 22.45
N PRO A 530 -3.64 -19.25 21.80
CA PRO A 530 -2.52 -20.11 21.41
C PRO A 530 -1.68 -19.42 20.32
N ASN A 531 -0.38 -19.69 20.34
CA ASN A 531 0.50 -19.25 19.27
C ASN A 531 0.13 -19.90 17.93
N TRP A 532 0.52 -19.24 16.84
CA TRP A 532 0.24 -19.75 15.50
C TRP A 532 0.83 -21.16 15.30
N PRO A 533 0.08 -22.12 14.77
CA PRO A 533 0.58 -23.48 14.53
C PRO A 533 1.83 -23.47 13.63
N GLY A 534 2.91 -24.10 14.13
CA GLY A 534 4.17 -24.21 13.38
C GLY A 534 5.00 -22.92 13.31
N ASP A 535 4.60 -21.85 13.99
CA ASP A 535 5.38 -20.61 14.03
C ASP A 535 6.62 -20.76 14.92
N SER A 536 7.79 -20.50 14.35
CA SER A 536 9.08 -20.54 15.04
C SER A 536 9.66 -19.14 15.34
N SER A 537 8.90 -18.08 15.07
CA SER A 537 9.36 -16.69 15.26
C SER A 537 9.53 -16.31 16.73
N GLY A 538 8.90 -17.04 17.65
CA GLY A 538 8.83 -16.72 19.09
C GLY A 538 7.78 -15.63 19.41
N PHE A 539 6.96 -15.23 18.44
CA PHE A 539 5.89 -14.28 18.66
C PHE A 539 4.80 -14.87 19.58
N ILE A 540 4.42 -14.13 20.61
CA ILE A 540 3.38 -14.54 21.56
C ILE A 540 2.06 -13.92 21.14
N VAL A 541 1.11 -14.77 20.72
CA VAL A 541 -0.22 -14.37 20.27
C VAL A 541 -1.14 -13.97 21.44
N GLY A 542 -0.95 -14.57 22.62
CA GLY A 542 -1.69 -14.22 23.82
C GLY A 542 -1.61 -12.72 24.14
N GLY A 543 -2.76 -12.04 24.20
CA GLY A 543 -2.85 -10.60 24.41
C GLY A 543 -2.37 -9.72 23.24
N TYR A 544 -2.15 -10.29 22.05
CA TYR A 544 -1.76 -9.54 20.85
C TYR A 544 -2.76 -8.42 20.56
N GLN A 545 -2.25 -7.22 20.35
CA GLN A 545 -3.02 -6.05 19.95
C GLN A 545 -2.79 -5.80 18.45
N GLN A 546 -3.60 -6.48 17.63
CA GLN A 546 -3.52 -6.41 16.18
C GLN A 546 -4.11 -5.10 15.67
N LEU A 547 -3.33 -4.29 15.00
CA LEU A 547 -3.85 -3.12 14.30
C LEU A 547 -4.76 -3.58 13.13
N VAL A 548 -6.03 -3.20 13.19
CA VAL A 548 -7.01 -3.45 12.11
C VAL A 548 -6.99 -2.29 11.12
N ARG A 549 -7.02 -1.06 11.66
CA ARG A 549 -6.92 0.18 10.90
C ARG A 549 -6.33 1.27 11.78
N GLY A 550 -5.46 2.08 11.23
CA GLY A 550 -4.98 3.30 11.84
C GLY A 550 -4.83 4.39 10.79
N ASP A 551 -5.18 5.62 11.15
CA ASP A 551 -4.99 6.76 10.26
C ASP A 551 -4.75 8.05 11.05
N ALA A 552 -4.24 9.07 10.35
CA ALA A 552 -3.90 10.37 10.89
C ALA A 552 -4.85 11.45 10.34
N PHE A 553 -5.14 12.43 11.18
CA PHE A 553 -5.85 13.65 10.78
C PHE A 553 -5.11 14.87 11.34
N ARG A 554 -4.74 15.82 10.48
CA ARG A 554 -4.14 17.08 10.88
C ARG A 554 -5.20 18.09 11.27
N GLY A 555 -5.28 18.41 12.55
CA GLY A 555 -6.40 19.14 13.15
C GLY A 555 -6.63 20.56 12.62
N ARG A 556 -5.62 21.22 12.04
CA ARG A 556 -5.82 22.52 11.36
C ARG A 556 -6.84 22.46 10.21
N PHE A 557 -7.08 21.26 9.66
CA PHE A 557 -8.00 21.03 8.55
C PHE A 557 -9.40 20.58 8.99
N ARG A 558 -9.73 20.67 10.28
CA ARG A 558 -11.00 20.17 10.83
C ARG A 558 -12.27 20.79 10.22
N HIS A 559 -12.15 21.99 9.64
CA HIS A 559 -13.26 22.67 8.98
C HIS A 559 -13.08 22.74 7.46
N SER A 560 -11.85 22.82 6.96
CA SER A 560 -11.53 22.89 5.53
C SER A 560 -10.11 22.37 5.27
N PHE A 561 -9.96 21.53 4.25
CA PHE A 561 -8.63 21.12 3.78
C PHE A 561 -7.91 22.20 2.95
N GLN A 562 -8.67 23.17 2.42
CA GLN A 562 -8.14 24.28 1.62
C GLN A 562 -7.71 25.45 2.50
N GLU A 563 -8.45 25.71 3.57
CA GLU A 563 -8.27 26.87 4.46
C GLU A 563 -8.01 26.36 5.89
N PRO A 564 -6.76 26.12 6.26
CA PRO A 564 -6.42 25.63 7.60
C PRO A 564 -6.68 26.72 8.66
N GLU A 565 -7.19 26.29 9.82
CA GLU A 565 -7.47 27.16 10.95
C GLU A 565 -6.72 26.76 12.22
N ALA A 566 -6.16 27.75 12.92
CA ALA A 566 -5.58 27.53 14.24
C ALA A 566 -6.63 27.08 15.26
N PHE A 567 -6.25 26.22 16.20
CA PHE A 567 -7.06 26.00 17.41
C PHE A 567 -6.98 27.23 18.32
N VAL A 568 -8.07 27.46 19.04
CA VAL A 568 -8.08 28.38 20.18
C VAL A 568 -7.71 27.59 21.43
N PRO A 569 -6.58 27.89 22.09
CA PRO A 569 -6.08 27.12 23.22
C PRO A 569 -7.14 26.86 24.30
N GLY A 570 -7.34 25.59 24.65
CA GLY A 570 -8.27 25.15 25.67
C GLY A 570 -9.76 25.15 25.26
N GLN A 571 -10.12 25.66 24.08
CA GLN A 571 -11.52 25.64 23.61
C GLN A 571 -11.83 24.31 22.92
N PRO A 572 -12.97 23.66 23.26
CA PRO A 572 -13.42 22.46 22.59
C PRO A 572 -13.81 22.72 21.13
N ASP A 573 -13.41 21.82 20.25
CA ASP A 573 -13.79 21.77 18.85
C ASP A 573 -14.06 20.32 18.43
N SER A 574 -14.41 20.05 17.19
CA SER A 574 -14.66 18.71 16.69
C SER A 574 -14.00 18.45 15.34
N LEU A 575 -13.65 17.20 15.11
CA LEU A 575 -13.17 16.71 13.83
C LEU A 575 -13.77 15.35 13.48
N SER A 576 -13.85 15.06 12.20
CA SER A 576 -14.32 13.77 11.71
C SER A 576 -13.64 13.45 10.38
N PHE A 577 -13.25 12.19 10.19
CA PHE A 577 -12.61 11.74 8.95
C PHE A 577 -12.88 10.25 8.71
N ASP A 578 -12.71 9.81 7.48
CA ASP A 578 -12.84 8.40 7.10
C ASP A 578 -11.46 7.73 7.09
N MET A 579 -11.27 6.77 7.99
CA MET A 579 -10.08 5.91 8.01
C MET A 579 -10.30 4.77 7.04
N SER A 580 -10.08 4.86 5.82
CA SER A 580 -10.27 3.79 4.80
C SER A 580 -11.05 2.54 5.25
N ASP A 581 -11.60 1.79 4.32
CA ASP A 581 -12.49 0.67 4.61
C ASP A 581 -11.78 -0.52 5.28
N VAL A 582 -12.54 -1.28 6.05
CA VAL A 582 -12.14 -2.57 6.64
C VAL A 582 -13.16 -3.66 6.30
N ASN A 583 -12.76 -4.92 6.45
CA ASN A 583 -13.65 -6.08 6.52
C ASN A 583 -13.04 -7.08 7.52
N HIS A 584 -13.30 -6.83 8.83
CA HIS A 584 -12.62 -7.54 9.91
C HIS A 584 -13.61 -8.15 10.92
N ALA A 585 -13.39 -9.42 11.25
CA ALA A 585 -14.15 -10.14 12.26
C ALA A 585 -13.40 -10.19 13.59
N PHE A 586 -13.95 -9.52 14.60
CA PHE A 586 -13.54 -9.66 16.00
C PHE A 586 -14.24 -10.89 16.59
N LYS A 587 -13.47 -11.87 17.06
CA LYS A 587 -14.00 -13.15 17.52
C LYS A 587 -14.54 -13.08 18.96
N PRO A 588 -15.38 -14.06 19.38
CA PRO A 588 -15.73 -14.22 20.80
C PRO A 588 -14.47 -14.34 21.67
N GLY A 589 -14.47 -13.69 22.82
CA GLY A 589 -13.32 -13.59 23.71
C GLY A 589 -12.32 -12.49 23.38
N HIS A 590 -12.30 -11.99 22.15
CA HIS A 590 -11.52 -10.80 21.77
C HIS A 590 -12.14 -9.53 22.32
N ARG A 591 -11.40 -8.41 22.26
CA ARG A 591 -11.89 -7.09 22.61
C ARG A 591 -11.63 -6.12 21.47
N ILE A 592 -12.54 -5.18 21.27
CA ILE A 592 -12.29 -4.04 20.38
C ILE A 592 -11.57 -2.96 21.19
N MET A 593 -10.45 -2.45 20.67
CA MET A 593 -9.72 -1.35 21.30
C MET A 593 -9.60 -0.18 20.34
N VAL A 594 -9.67 1.03 20.88
CA VAL A 594 -9.35 2.27 20.18
C VAL A 594 -8.21 2.95 20.91
N GLN A 595 -7.18 3.36 20.16
CA GLN A 595 -6.14 4.25 20.67
C GLN A 595 -6.28 5.62 20.01
N VAL A 596 -6.03 6.69 20.78
CA VAL A 596 -5.96 8.08 20.30
C VAL A 596 -4.64 8.67 20.76
N GLN A 597 -3.86 9.21 19.83
CA GLN A 597 -2.54 9.79 20.06
C GLN A 597 -2.31 10.96 19.09
N SER A 598 -1.24 11.75 19.25
CA SER A 598 -0.94 12.92 18.40
C SER A 598 0.34 12.79 17.57
N SER A 599 0.91 11.61 17.48
CA SER A 599 2.07 11.34 16.64
C SER A 599 2.17 9.85 16.30
N TRP A 600 2.74 9.53 15.14
CA TRP A 600 2.98 8.16 14.66
C TRP A 600 4.28 8.16 13.84
N PHE A 601 5.38 8.41 14.55
CA PHE A 601 6.65 8.83 13.98
C PHE A 601 7.60 7.65 13.70
N PRO A 602 8.37 7.68 12.60
CA PRO A 602 8.45 8.69 11.56
C PRO A 602 7.57 8.40 10.35
N TYR A 603 6.57 7.53 10.46
CA TYR A 603 5.59 7.29 9.40
C TYR A 603 4.87 8.59 9.04
N VAL A 604 4.28 9.25 10.03
CA VAL A 604 3.72 10.61 9.93
C VAL A 604 4.74 11.61 10.45
N ASP A 605 4.82 12.80 9.85
CA ASP A 605 5.65 13.89 10.31
C ASP A 605 5.20 14.42 11.68
N ARG A 606 6.05 15.23 12.32
CA ARG A 606 5.71 15.84 13.61
C ARG A 606 4.92 17.13 13.40
N ASN A 607 3.77 17.24 14.05
CA ASN A 607 3.10 18.53 14.18
C ASN A 607 3.86 19.41 15.18
N PRO A 608 4.17 20.68 14.87
CA PRO A 608 4.83 21.60 15.80
C PRO A 608 3.95 21.98 17.00
N GLN A 609 2.62 21.75 16.90
CA GLN A 609 1.58 22.12 17.87
C GLN A 609 1.43 23.63 18.05
N THR A 610 2.15 24.38 17.24
CA THR A 610 2.01 25.81 17.00
C THR A 610 1.58 26.01 15.56
N PHE A 611 0.52 26.75 15.33
CA PHE A 611 0.05 27.04 13.99
C PHE A 611 1.04 27.94 13.25
N VAL A 612 1.56 27.44 12.13
CA VAL A 612 2.35 28.20 11.15
C VAL A 612 1.67 28.05 9.78
N PRO A 613 1.63 29.11 8.94
CA PRO A 613 0.88 29.06 7.67
C PRO A 613 1.32 27.90 6.77
N ASN A 614 2.60 27.75 6.48
CA ASN A 614 3.15 26.55 5.85
C ASN A 614 3.86 25.72 6.91
N ILE A 615 3.32 24.55 7.24
CA ILE A 615 3.85 23.68 8.29
C ILE A 615 5.29 23.22 8.02
N PHE A 616 5.70 23.13 6.76
CA PHE A 616 7.05 22.74 6.37
C PHE A 616 8.09 23.85 6.62
N GLU A 617 7.65 25.08 6.81
CA GLU A 617 8.51 26.22 7.18
C GLU A 617 8.59 26.46 8.69
N ALA A 618 8.00 25.55 9.51
CA ALA A 618 8.12 25.63 10.97
C ALA A 618 9.59 25.61 11.39
N SER A 619 9.93 26.48 12.36
CA SER A 619 11.25 26.57 12.98
C SER A 619 11.36 25.60 14.17
N PRO A 620 12.55 25.27 14.68
CA PRO A 620 12.69 24.44 15.88
C PRO A 620 11.92 24.98 17.10
N GLU A 621 11.79 26.30 17.22
CA GLU A 621 11.11 26.98 18.32
C GLU A 621 9.59 26.83 18.29
N ASP A 622 9.01 26.51 17.12
CA ASP A 622 7.58 26.26 16.96
C ASP A 622 7.14 24.91 17.54
N PHE A 623 8.08 23.96 17.71
CA PHE A 623 7.80 22.63 18.23
C PHE A 623 7.66 22.65 19.75
N GLN A 624 6.43 22.79 20.23
CA GLN A 624 6.10 22.91 21.64
C GLN A 624 5.27 21.71 22.12
N ALA A 625 5.52 21.26 23.35
CA ALA A 625 4.64 20.29 23.98
C ALA A 625 3.28 20.92 24.29
N ALA A 626 2.19 20.17 24.02
CA ALA A 626 0.84 20.61 24.30
C ALA A 626 0.00 19.50 24.93
N THR A 627 -0.98 19.90 25.74
CA THR A 627 -1.93 18.98 26.35
C THR A 627 -3.17 18.86 25.46
N MET A 628 -3.48 17.64 25.05
CA MET A 628 -4.68 17.28 24.30
C MET A 628 -5.77 16.83 25.26
N ARG A 629 -7.03 17.16 24.95
CA ARG A 629 -8.22 16.67 25.64
C ARG A 629 -9.14 15.98 24.63
N VAL A 630 -9.70 14.85 25.02
CA VAL A 630 -10.72 14.11 24.23
C VAL A 630 -11.95 13.99 25.09
N TYR A 631 -13.05 14.63 24.66
CA TYR A 631 -14.29 14.71 25.42
C TYR A 631 -15.12 13.44 25.29
N ARG A 632 -15.79 13.05 26.38
CA ARG A 632 -16.61 11.83 26.51
C ARG A 632 -17.92 12.05 27.29
N VAL A 633 -18.57 13.17 27.06
CA VAL A 633 -19.88 13.51 27.64
C VAL A 633 -20.95 13.55 26.53
N PRO A 634 -22.25 13.41 26.86
CA PRO A 634 -23.31 13.31 25.84
C PRO A 634 -23.30 14.43 24.81
N GLU A 635 -23.00 15.66 25.20
CA GLU A 635 -22.98 16.84 24.34
C GLU A 635 -21.72 16.87 23.43
N ARG A 636 -20.70 16.12 23.80
CA ARG A 636 -19.40 16.00 23.12
C ARG A 636 -18.93 14.56 23.21
N ALA A 637 -19.73 13.66 22.67
CA ALA A 637 -19.48 12.21 22.72
C ALA A 637 -18.51 11.79 21.60
N SER A 638 -17.22 11.75 21.93
CA SER A 638 -16.23 11.18 21.00
C SER A 638 -16.52 9.70 20.77
N ARG A 639 -16.45 9.27 19.51
CA ARG A 639 -16.85 7.93 19.09
C ARG A 639 -16.20 7.52 17.78
N ILE A 640 -16.32 6.24 17.45
CA ILE A 640 -15.99 5.68 16.13
C ILE A 640 -17.29 5.13 15.53
N ASP A 641 -17.73 5.72 14.43
CA ASP A 641 -18.88 5.23 13.68
C ASP A 641 -18.45 4.10 12.75
N VAL A 642 -19.16 2.97 12.76
CA VAL A 642 -18.82 1.74 12.05
C VAL A 642 -20.05 1.05 11.48
N GLY A 643 -19.86 0.34 10.36
CA GLY A 643 -20.85 -0.59 9.83
C GLY A 643 -20.63 -2.00 10.37
N ILE A 644 -21.64 -2.59 11.00
CA ILE A 644 -21.58 -3.97 11.52
C ILE A 644 -22.39 -4.89 10.61
N VAL A 645 -21.78 -6.00 10.21
CA VAL A 645 -22.43 -7.07 9.44
C VAL A 645 -23.47 -7.76 10.34
N PRO A 646 -24.75 -7.90 9.92
CA PRO A 646 -25.75 -8.61 10.69
C PRO A 646 -25.33 -10.06 10.99
N ALA A 647 -25.68 -10.56 12.19
CA ALA A 647 -25.37 -11.93 12.60
C ALA A 647 -25.91 -12.96 11.58
N GLY A 648 -25.09 -13.97 11.25
CA GLY A 648 -25.47 -15.05 10.34
C GLY A 648 -25.29 -14.74 8.84
N ARG A 649 -24.61 -13.62 8.49
CA ARG A 649 -24.26 -13.27 7.10
C ARG A 649 -22.77 -13.18 6.85
#